data_e11e311941ede2398e4f460d965e7191
#
_entry.id   e11e311941ede2398e4f460d965e7191
#
_cell.length_a   1.000
_cell.length_b   1.000
_cell.length_c   1.000
_cell.angle_alpha   90.00
_cell.angle_beta   90.00
_cell.angle_gamma   90.00
#
_symmetry.space_group_name_H-M   'P 1'
#
loop_
_entity.id
_entity.type
_entity.pdbx_description
1 polymer ?
#
loop_
_entity_poly.entity_id
_entity_poly.type
_entity_poly.pdbx_seq_one_letter_code
_entity_poly.pdbx_strand_id
1 'polypeptide(L)'
;MVAGPALEHRAINVIRGLAMDAPQAANSGHPGTAMALAPLAYVLWTRILRYDASAPAWSDRDRFVLSAGHASILLYAMLYLTGYGLSLDDLRAFRQWGSRTPGHPEHGHTPGVEVTTGPLGQGFANGVGMGIAERWLRARFGTDLVDHHTYVICSDGDLMEGVSHEAASLAGHLGLGRLIYVYDDNHITIDGSTDLAYSDDAARRFEGYGWHVERLGEIANDPVALEAALRRAVDVEERPSLLILRSHIGWPSPTYTDTEHAHGNPLGEEEVARTKEILALPPEETFWVPDDVLAIYRDAGRRGREAREAWDKRLASWTGDRASWDACFAQTGLPGWEQVLPRWEAGDSVATRKASNACLNAVSEVMPGLVAGGADLTGNTGTSFDQNDIMSAAQPGGRQLYFGVREHAMGGVLTGMSRHGGMLPCGGTFFVFSDYMRPAVRLAALSQTKVIYVWSHDSVGLGQDGPTHQPVEHLASLRAMPGLRLIRPADANETAAAWRVAIASDGPTGLVLTRQSVPVLEGTAGAPVERGAYTLLDGDGAPDVVLVGAGSEVAVCLDAAGLLADRHAIAARVVSMPSWDLFAAQPDSYQDIVLPPELPTLAVEAGSGFGWERWVDHSVSLDRFGASAPGGEALARLGFNAENVAERARQLIADLGGDADADGVDSDSGAD
;
A
#
# COMPACT_ATOMS: atom_id res chain seq x y z
N MET A 1 -33.06 5.21 -20.71
CA MET A 1 -34.11 4.30 -21.26
C MET A 1 -33.77 2.88 -20.83
N VAL A 2 -34.71 2.12 -20.30
CA VAL A 2 -34.49 0.69 -20.04
C VAL A 2 -34.44 -0.01 -21.41
N ALA A 3 -33.31 -0.66 -21.71
CA ALA A 3 -33.15 -1.41 -22.97
C ALA A 3 -34.19 -2.53 -23.04
N GLY A 4 -34.77 -2.77 -24.23
CA GLY A 4 -35.60 -3.96 -24.41
C GLY A 4 -34.77 -5.26 -24.27
N PRO A 5 -35.39 -6.42 -23.95
CA PRO A 5 -34.63 -7.65 -23.62
C PRO A 5 -33.59 -8.06 -24.66
N ALA A 6 -33.90 -7.94 -25.94
CA ALA A 6 -32.97 -8.30 -27.03
C ALA A 6 -31.75 -7.37 -27.09
N LEU A 7 -31.91 -6.07 -26.81
CA LEU A 7 -30.83 -5.11 -26.77
C LEU A 7 -29.97 -5.29 -25.51
N GLU A 8 -30.59 -5.64 -24.38
CA GLU A 8 -29.90 -5.98 -23.15
C GLU A 8 -28.99 -7.20 -23.32
N HIS A 9 -29.51 -8.30 -23.90
CA HIS A 9 -28.71 -9.48 -24.21
C HIS A 9 -27.51 -9.14 -25.10
N ARG A 10 -27.74 -8.33 -26.13
CA ARG A 10 -26.66 -7.90 -27.04
C ARG A 10 -25.63 -7.04 -26.31
N ALA A 11 -26.05 -6.16 -25.41
CA ALA A 11 -25.15 -5.34 -24.60
C ALA A 11 -24.25 -6.20 -23.69
N ILE A 12 -24.82 -7.19 -23.02
CA ILE A 12 -24.07 -8.17 -22.20
C ILE A 12 -23.07 -8.95 -23.08
N ASN A 13 -23.50 -9.40 -24.27
CA ASN A 13 -22.66 -10.19 -25.15
C ASN A 13 -21.50 -9.37 -25.74
N VAL A 14 -21.65 -8.05 -25.90
CA VAL A 14 -20.53 -7.16 -26.23
C VAL A 14 -19.44 -7.18 -25.15
N ILE A 15 -19.78 -7.21 -23.87
CA ILE A 15 -18.78 -7.37 -22.80
C ILE A 15 -18.02 -8.69 -22.98
N ARG A 16 -18.74 -9.80 -23.26
CA ARG A 16 -18.12 -11.12 -23.51
C ARG A 16 -17.22 -11.10 -24.74
N GLY A 17 -17.64 -10.45 -25.80
CA GLY A 17 -16.83 -10.26 -27.01
C GLY A 17 -15.50 -9.55 -26.69
N LEU A 18 -15.56 -8.43 -26.00
CA LEU A 18 -14.36 -7.71 -25.57
C LEU A 18 -13.48 -8.53 -24.63
N ALA A 19 -14.10 -9.31 -23.72
CA ALA A 19 -13.40 -10.20 -22.78
C ALA A 19 -12.64 -11.33 -23.49
N MET A 20 -13.11 -11.79 -24.65
CA MET A 20 -12.39 -12.77 -25.47
C MET A 20 -11.35 -12.11 -26.37
N ASP A 21 -11.73 -11.02 -27.06
CA ASP A 21 -10.90 -10.40 -28.09
C ASP A 21 -9.59 -9.81 -27.54
N ALA A 22 -9.62 -9.16 -26.38
CA ALA A 22 -8.43 -8.51 -25.84
C ALA A 22 -7.35 -9.52 -25.37
N PRO A 23 -7.68 -10.57 -24.60
CA PRO A 23 -6.71 -11.63 -24.31
C PRO A 23 -6.23 -12.37 -25.56
N GLN A 24 -7.10 -12.61 -26.54
CA GLN A 24 -6.74 -13.25 -27.81
C GLN A 24 -5.73 -12.39 -28.60
N ALA A 25 -5.99 -11.09 -28.74
CA ALA A 25 -5.08 -10.16 -29.42
C ALA A 25 -3.72 -10.05 -28.72
N ALA A 26 -3.71 -10.08 -27.39
CA ALA A 26 -2.50 -10.03 -26.60
C ALA A 26 -1.75 -11.38 -26.51
N ASN A 27 -2.37 -12.47 -26.98
CA ASN A 27 -1.94 -13.86 -26.75
C ASN A 27 -1.63 -14.12 -25.26
N SER A 28 -2.35 -13.46 -24.35
CA SER A 28 -2.17 -13.51 -22.89
C SER A 28 -3.37 -12.90 -22.19
N GLY A 29 -3.86 -13.54 -21.15
CA GLY A 29 -4.94 -12.98 -20.32
C GLY A 29 -5.88 -14.03 -19.77
N HIS A 30 -6.91 -13.56 -19.04
CA HIS A 30 -7.86 -14.37 -18.30
C HIS A 30 -9.29 -14.05 -18.79
N PRO A 31 -9.78 -14.69 -19.86
CA PRO A 31 -11.09 -14.37 -20.42
C PRO A 31 -12.27 -14.94 -19.61
N GLY A 32 -12.09 -16.08 -18.97
CA GLY A 32 -13.20 -16.92 -18.51
C GLY A 32 -14.09 -16.28 -17.44
N THR A 33 -13.49 -15.75 -16.36
CA THR A 33 -14.24 -15.02 -15.32
C THR A 33 -14.93 -13.78 -15.88
N ALA A 34 -14.25 -13.04 -16.77
CA ALA A 34 -14.82 -11.85 -17.41
C ALA A 34 -16.03 -12.18 -18.30
N MET A 35 -16.02 -13.32 -18.99
CA MET A 35 -17.15 -13.82 -19.78
C MET A 35 -18.32 -14.24 -18.89
N ALA A 36 -18.04 -15.00 -17.82
CA ALA A 36 -19.05 -15.50 -16.89
C ALA A 36 -19.77 -14.35 -16.17
N LEU A 37 -19.03 -13.34 -15.70
CA LEU A 37 -19.54 -12.22 -14.93
C LEU A 37 -20.01 -11.02 -15.76
N ALA A 38 -20.05 -11.13 -17.09
CA ALA A 38 -20.54 -10.03 -17.94
C ALA A 38 -21.96 -9.55 -17.57
N PRO A 39 -22.96 -10.41 -17.25
CA PRO A 39 -24.26 -9.93 -16.81
C PRO A 39 -24.22 -9.20 -15.46
N LEU A 40 -23.44 -9.67 -14.51
CA LEU A 40 -23.24 -9.01 -13.21
C LEU A 40 -22.63 -7.59 -13.43
N ALA A 41 -21.58 -7.49 -14.25
CA ALA A 41 -20.98 -6.20 -14.59
C ALA A 41 -21.98 -5.27 -15.27
N TYR A 42 -22.77 -5.77 -16.24
CA TYR A 42 -23.83 -5.00 -16.85
C TYR A 42 -24.81 -4.43 -15.81
N VAL A 43 -25.32 -5.28 -14.90
CA VAL A 43 -26.27 -4.86 -13.86
C VAL A 43 -25.64 -3.84 -12.91
N LEU A 44 -24.42 -4.09 -12.44
CA LEU A 44 -23.72 -3.17 -11.55
C LEU A 44 -23.60 -1.77 -12.18
N TRP A 45 -23.01 -1.66 -13.37
CA TRP A 45 -22.74 -0.35 -13.98
C TRP A 45 -23.98 0.34 -14.54
N THR A 46 -24.98 -0.42 -15.04
CA THR A 46 -26.16 0.21 -15.66
C THR A 46 -27.32 0.44 -14.71
N ARG A 47 -27.38 -0.25 -13.55
CA ARG A 47 -28.57 -0.23 -12.67
C ARG A 47 -28.30 0.06 -11.21
N ILE A 48 -27.14 -0.32 -10.70
CA ILE A 48 -26.83 -0.26 -9.26
C ILE A 48 -25.89 0.90 -8.93
N LEU A 49 -24.64 0.87 -9.43
CA LEU A 49 -23.61 1.82 -9.07
C LEU A 49 -24.03 3.28 -9.30
N ARG A 50 -23.81 4.12 -8.31
CA ARG A 50 -23.99 5.57 -8.36
C ARG A 50 -22.63 6.23 -8.65
N TYR A 51 -22.41 6.61 -9.90
CA TYR A 51 -21.17 7.21 -10.37
C TYR A 51 -21.41 8.17 -11.54
N ASP A 52 -20.49 9.11 -11.77
CA ASP A 52 -20.39 9.93 -12.98
C ASP A 52 -19.04 9.67 -13.62
N ALA A 53 -19.03 9.02 -14.81
CA ALA A 53 -17.80 8.66 -15.51
C ALA A 53 -16.96 9.88 -15.90
N SER A 54 -17.56 11.08 -16.03
CA SER A 54 -16.85 12.33 -16.29
C SER A 54 -16.19 12.95 -15.04
N ALA A 55 -16.51 12.43 -13.84
CA ALA A 55 -15.98 12.88 -12.57
C ALA A 55 -15.56 11.68 -11.68
N PRO A 56 -14.56 10.90 -12.11
CA PRO A 56 -14.15 9.66 -11.42
C PRO A 56 -13.61 9.89 -10.01
N ALA A 57 -13.29 11.13 -9.65
CA ALA A 57 -12.84 11.53 -8.31
C ALA A 57 -13.97 12.06 -7.40
N TRP A 58 -15.24 11.99 -7.82
CA TRP A 58 -16.36 12.42 -6.98
C TRP A 58 -16.35 11.70 -5.62
N SER A 59 -16.32 12.47 -4.53
CA SER A 59 -16.08 11.92 -3.18
C SER A 59 -17.21 11.00 -2.69
N ASP A 60 -18.46 11.23 -3.11
CA ASP A 60 -19.63 10.43 -2.70
C ASP A 60 -20.11 9.46 -3.80
N ARG A 61 -19.23 9.06 -4.73
CA ARG A 61 -19.51 7.97 -5.69
C ARG A 61 -19.45 6.62 -5.00
N ASP A 62 -20.19 5.65 -5.48
CA ASP A 62 -19.94 4.25 -5.13
C ASP A 62 -18.53 3.83 -5.56
N ARG A 63 -17.93 2.92 -4.82
CA ARG A 63 -16.60 2.35 -5.11
C ARG A 63 -16.77 0.96 -5.69
N PHE A 64 -15.96 0.64 -6.68
CA PHE A 64 -15.89 -0.71 -7.24
C PHE A 64 -14.46 -1.26 -7.16
N VAL A 65 -14.31 -2.44 -6.58
CA VAL A 65 -13.03 -3.15 -6.47
C VAL A 65 -13.15 -4.52 -7.14
N LEU A 66 -12.30 -4.77 -8.13
CA LEU A 66 -12.10 -6.11 -8.69
C LEU A 66 -10.94 -6.79 -7.96
N SER A 67 -11.25 -7.54 -6.88
CA SER A 67 -10.24 -8.28 -6.11
C SER A 67 -9.65 -9.42 -6.94
N ALA A 68 -10.49 -10.12 -7.70
CA ALA A 68 -10.06 -11.05 -8.75
C ALA A 68 -9.42 -10.30 -9.93
N GLY A 69 -8.28 -9.63 -9.65
CA GLY A 69 -7.63 -8.69 -10.57
C GLY A 69 -7.19 -9.31 -11.90
N HIS A 70 -7.05 -10.63 -11.98
CA HIS A 70 -6.79 -11.35 -13.22
C HIS A 70 -7.91 -11.16 -14.25
N ALA A 71 -9.17 -10.97 -13.82
CA ALA A 71 -10.29 -10.65 -14.69
C ALA A 71 -10.32 -9.17 -15.15
N SER A 72 -9.18 -8.49 -15.18
CA SER A 72 -9.01 -7.07 -15.48
C SER A 72 -9.75 -6.58 -16.71
N ILE A 73 -9.84 -7.41 -17.76
CA ILE A 73 -10.53 -7.05 -19.01
C ILE A 73 -12.03 -6.79 -18.77
N LEU A 74 -12.67 -7.41 -17.77
CA LEU A 74 -14.04 -7.09 -17.37
C LEU A 74 -14.16 -5.62 -16.94
N LEU A 75 -13.27 -5.19 -16.06
CA LEU A 75 -13.24 -3.81 -15.59
C LEU A 75 -12.91 -2.85 -16.71
N TYR A 76 -11.90 -3.13 -17.55
CA TYR A 76 -11.52 -2.25 -18.64
C TYR A 76 -12.62 -2.12 -19.70
N ALA A 77 -13.31 -3.21 -20.03
CA ALA A 77 -14.47 -3.17 -20.91
C ALA A 77 -15.56 -2.23 -20.35
N MET A 78 -15.86 -2.32 -19.06
CA MET A 78 -16.87 -1.46 -18.41
C MET A 78 -16.41 0.00 -18.36
N LEU A 79 -15.14 0.29 -18.04
CA LEU A 79 -14.60 1.66 -18.03
C LEU A 79 -14.61 2.28 -19.44
N TYR A 80 -14.29 1.50 -20.48
CA TYR A 80 -14.42 1.93 -21.86
C TYR A 80 -15.88 2.20 -22.21
N LEU A 81 -16.76 1.22 -22.05
CA LEU A 81 -18.16 1.29 -22.45
C LEU A 81 -18.90 2.44 -21.75
N THR A 82 -18.66 2.67 -20.47
CA THR A 82 -19.34 3.71 -19.68
C THR A 82 -18.71 5.11 -19.78
N GLY A 83 -17.50 5.22 -20.34
CA GLY A 83 -16.93 6.53 -20.70
C GLY A 83 -15.95 7.14 -19.72
N TYR A 84 -15.18 6.35 -19.02
CA TYR A 84 -14.08 6.81 -18.14
C TYR A 84 -12.83 7.29 -18.89
N GLY A 85 -12.92 7.50 -20.20
CA GLY A 85 -11.84 8.05 -21.00
C GLY A 85 -10.90 7.01 -21.60
N LEU A 86 -11.21 5.70 -21.51
CA LEU A 86 -10.57 4.67 -22.33
C LEU A 86 -11.15 4.69 -23.73
N SER A 87 -10.32 4.40 -24.73
CA SER A 87 -10.67 4.18 -26.13
C SER A 87 -10.72 2.69 -26.46
N LEU A 88 -11.27 2.34 -27.61
CA LEU A 88 -11.23 0.96 -28.09
C LEU A 88 -9.79 0.52 -28.41
N ASP A 89 -8.94 1.47 -28.82
CA ASP A 89 -7.52 1.19 -29.07
C ASP A 89 -6.76 0.88 -27.78
N ASP A 90 -7.16 1.46 -26.63
CA ASP A 90 -6.61 1.06 -25.33
C ASP A 90 -6.94 -0.42 -25.03
N LEU A 91 -8.13 -0.90 -25.38
CA LEU A 91 -8.48 -2.33 -25.22
C LEU A 91 -7.72 -3.23 -26.20
N ARG A 92 -7.50 -2.77 -27.44
CA ARG A 92 -6.65 -3.48 -28.43
C ARG A 92 -5.20 -3.60 -27.97
N ALA A 93 -4.73 -2.60 -27.22
CA ALA A 93 -3.38 -2.58 -26.64
C ALA A 93 -3.28 -3.29 -25.28
N PHE A 94 -4.28 -4.12 -24.91
CA PHE A 94 -4.30 -4.86 -23.64
C PHE A 94 -2.97 -5.58 -23.40
N ARG A 95 -2.38 -5.40 -22.21
CA ARG A 95 -1.10 -5.99 -21.79
C ARG A 95 0.13 -5.59 -22.63
N GLN A 96 0.05 -4.52 -23.43
CA GLN A 96 1.19 -4.03 -24.18
C GLN A 96 1.98 -2.99 -23.36
N TRP A 97 3.26 -2.80 -23.69
CA TRP A 97 4.12 -1.80 -23.02
C TRP A 97 3.53 -0.40 -23.17
N GLY A 98 3.37 0.29 -22.02
CA GLY A 98 2.81 1.64 -21.97
C GLY A 98 1.30 1.74 -22.20
N SER A 99 0.59 0.61 -22.35
CA SER A 99 -0.85 0.57 -22.48
C SER A 99 -1.56 1.04 -21.22
N ARG A 100 -2.70 1.70 -21.37
CA ARG A 100 -3.61 2.10 -20.27
C ARG A 100 -4.44 0.93 -19.72
N THR A 101 -4.27 -0.28 -20.29
CA THR A 101 -4.94 -1.52 -19.88
C THR A 101 -3.91 -2.59 -19.54
N PRO A 102 -3.17 -2.43 -18.42
CA PRO A 102 -2.16 -3.39 -17.99
C PRO A 102 -2.79 -4.76 -17.65
N GLY A 103 -1.95 -5.76 -17.37
CA GLY A 103 -2.39 -7.13 -17.12
C GLY A 103 -3.35 -7.28 -15.93
N HIS A 104 -3.22 -6.43 -14.93
CA HIS A 104 -4.07 -6.35 -13.75
C HIS A 104 -4.39 -4.87 -13.46
N PRO A 105 -5.49 -4.55 -12.75
CA PRO A 105 -5.86 -3.16 -12.46
C PRO A 105 -4.76 -2.44 -11.67
N GLU A 106 -4.35 -1.27 -12.18
CA GLU A 106 -3.36 -0.40 -11.54
C GLU A 106 -3.97 0.98 -11.29
N HIS A 107 -4.03 1.35 -10.00
CA HIS A 107 -4.49 2.69 -9.61
C HIS A 107 -3.51 3.76 -10.10
N GLY A 108 -4.06 4.89 -10.57
CA GLY A 108 -3.27 6.00 -11.13
C GLY A 108 -2.83 5.79 -12.58
N HIS A 109 -2.86 4.54 -13.09
CA HIS A 109 -2.52 4.20 -14.47
C HIS A 109 -3.76 4.16 -15.37
N THR A 110 -4.82 3.49 -14.92
CA THR A 110 -6.10 3.41 -15.64
C THR A 110 -7.15 4.28 -14.96
N PRO A 111 -7.78 5.25 -15.65
CA PRO A 111 -8.86 6.05 -15.09
C PRO A 111 -10.03 5.20 -14.59
N GLY A 112 -10.52 5.48 -13.38
CA GLY A 112 -11.64 4.75 -12.78
C GLY A 112 -11.25 3.49 -12.02
N VAL A 113 -9.97 3.09 -12.01
CA VAL A 113 -9.46 2.02 -11.15
C VAL A 113 -9.23 2.56 -9.74
N GLU A 114 -9.92 2.00 -8.76
CA GLU A 114 -9.88 2.47 -7.37
C GLU A 114 -8.63 2.01 -6.61
N VAL A 115 -8.19 0.78 -6.83
CA VAL A 115 -7.03 0.15 -6.18
C VAL A 115 -6.28 -0.75 -7.14
N THR A 116 -4.98 -0.95 -6.88
CA THR A 116 -4.15 -1.92 -7.60
C THR A 116 -4.41 -3.31 -7.05
N THR A 117 -4.80 -4.23 -7.93
CA THR A 117 -5.06 -5.63 -7.60
C THR A 117 -4.26 -6.56 -8.50
N GLY A 118 -4.37 -7.88 -8.30
CA GLY A 118 -3.61 -8.91 -9.02
C GLY A 118 -3.13 -9.98 -8.04
N PRO A 119 -2.33 -9.64 -7.02
CA PRO A 119 -2.15 -10.55 -5.88
C PRO A 119 -3.48 -10.75 -5.16
N LEU A 120 -3.94 -12.00 -5.09
CA LEU A 120 -5.25 -12.38 -4.55
C LEU A 120 -5.40 -11.96 -3.08
N GLY A 121 -6.63 -11.68 -2.66
CA GLY A 121 -6.96 -11.21 -1.31
C GLY A 121 -6.65 -9.73 -1.03
N GLN A 122 -5.77 -9.08 -1.81
CA GLN A 122 -5.41 -7.68 -1.56
C GLN A 122 -6.59 -6.74 -1.83
N GLY A 123 -7.28 -6.91 -2.95
CA GLY A 123 -8.50 -6.16 -3.27
C GLY A 123 -9.61 -6.39 -2.25
N PHE A 124 -9.72 -7.64 -1.73
CA PHE A 124 -10.62 -7.96 -0.63
C PHE A 124 -10.35 -7.08 0.60
N ALA A 125 -9.10 -7.02 1.06
CA ALA A 125 -8.73 -6.19 2.21
C ALA A 125 -8.86 -4.69 1.92
N ASN A 126 -8.56 -4.25 0.68
CA ASN A 126 -8.74 -2.85 0.29
C ASN A 126 -10.23 -2.44 0.34
N GLY A 127 -11.15 -3.30 -0.09
CA GLY A 127 -12.60 -3.07 0.01
C GLY A 127 -13.06 -2.86 1.45
N VAL A 128 -12.52 -3.66 2.39
CA VAL A 128 -12.79 -3.48 3.84
C VAL A 128 -12.29 -2.11 4.31
N GLY A 129 -11.10 -1.69 3.87
CA GLY A 129 -10.59 -0.35 4.18
C GLY A 129 -11.48 0.78 3.65
N MET A 130 -12.03 0.62 2.44
CA MET A 130 -12.99 1.58 1.88
C MET A 130 -14.28 1.63 2.68
N GLY A 131 -14.81 0.47 3.11
CA GLY A 131 -15.98 0.40 3.97
C GLY A 131 -15.77 1.07 5.34
N ILE A 132 -14.56 0.96 5.91
CA ILE A 132 -14.19 1.67 7.15
C ILE A 132 -14.20 3.18 6.89
N ALA A 133 -13.60 3.64 5.80
CA ALA A 133 -13.52 5.05 5.47
C ALA A 133 -14.91 5.66 5.22
N GLU A 134 -15.77 5.00 4.46
CA GLU A 134 -17.17 5.41 4.26
C GLU A 134 -17.88 5.60 5.61
N ARG A 135 -17.86 4.57 6.45
CA ARG A 135 -18.57 4.57 7.73
C ARG A 135 -18.07 5.66 8.68
N TRP A 136 -16.75 5.85 8.74
CA TRP A 136 -16.13 6.90 9.55
C TRP A 136 -16.50 8.31 9.05
N LEU A 137 -16.39 8.55 7.75
CA LEU A 137 -16.71 9.84 7.13
C LEU A 137 -18.20 10.17 7.30
N ARG A 138 -19.08 9.17 7.11
CA ARG A 138 -20.52 9.33 7.31
C ARG A 138 -20.87 9.68 8.76
N ALA A 139 -20.23 9.02 9.72
CA ALA A 139 -20.44 9.33 11.15
C ALA A 139 -19.97 10.75 11.50
N ARG A 140 -18.96 11.27 10.81
CA ARG A 140 -18.35 12.56 11.10
C ARG A 140 -18.97 13.73 10.35
N PHE A 141 -19.32 13.53 9.09
CA PHE A 141 -19.80 14.61 8.21
C PHE A 141 -21.28 14.48 7.81
N GLY A 142 -21.92 13.39 8.18
CA GLY A 142 -23.33 13.13 7.94
C GLY A 142 -23.65 12.50 6.59
N THR A 143 -24.85 11.93 6.50
CA THR A 143 -25.37 11.24 5.31
C THR A 143 -25.62 12.17 4.13
N ASP A 144 -25.76 13.47 4.36
CA ASP A 144 -25.94 14.44 3.27
C ASP A 144 -24.69 14.53 2.37
N LEU A 145 -23.51 14.26 2.92
CA LEU A 145 -22.24 14.33 2.22
C LEU A 145 -21.61 12.97 1.93
N VAL A 146 -21.92 11.94 2.72
CA VAL A 146 -21.34 10.60 2.59
C VAL A 146 -22.45 9.56 2.67
N ASP A 147 -22.84 9.01 1.51
CA ASP A 147 -23.96 8.09 1.37
C ASP A 147 -23.76 7.14 0.19
N HIS A 148 -22.63 6.42 0.16
CA HIS A 148 -22.28 5.51 -0.92
C HIS A 148 -21.94 4.11 -0.41
N HIS A 149 -21.85 3.17 -1.35
CA HIS A 149 -21.48 1.78 -1.10
C HIS A 149 -20.13 1.44 -1.71
N THR A 150 -19.53 0.38 -1.18
CA THR A 150 -18.36 -0.27 -1.79
C THR A 150 -18.75 -1.65 -2.26
N TYR A 151 -18.56 -1.92 -3.55
CA TYR A 151 -18.82 -3.19 -4.20
C TYR A 151 -17.50 -3.88 -4.55
N VAL A 152 -17.38 -5.16 -4.20
CA VAL A 152 -16.17 -5.93 -4.45
C VAL A 152 -16.55 -7.25 -5.13
N ILE A 153 -15.86 -7.59 -6.23
CA ILE A 153 -15.93 -8.93 -6.82
C ILE A 153 -14.67 -9.68 -6.37
N CYS A 154 -14.86 -10.83 -5.73
CA CYS A 154 -13.81 -11.74 -5.30
C CYS A 154 -14.03 -13.17 -5.87
N SER A 155 -12.99 -13.98 -5.87
CA SER A 155 -12.97 -15.32 -6.43
C SER A 155 -12.62 -16.38 -5.37
N ASP A 156 -12.65 -17.67 -5.74
CA ASP A 156 -12.20 -18.79 -4.90
C ASP A 156 -10.81 -18.54 -4.31
N GLY A 157 -9.86 -18.14 -5.16
CA GLY A 157 -8.50 -17.84 -4.73
C GLY A 157 -8.40 -16.67 -3.76
N ASP A 158 -9.20 -15.61 -3.94
CA ASP A 158 -9.27 -14.53 -2.93
C ASP A 158 -9.70 -15.08 -1.56
N LEU A 159 -10.69 -16.00 -1.53
CA LEU A 159 -11.21 -16.56 -0.28
C LEU A 159 -10.30 -17.61 0.35
N MET A 160 -9.35 -18.18 -0.39
CA MET A 160 -8.29 -19.05 0.14
C MET A 160 -7.18 -18.26 0.85
N GLU A 161 -6.94 -17.02 0.43
CA GLU A 161 -5.89 -16.18 0.98
C GLU A 161 -6.14 -15.82 2.45
N GLY A 162 -5.10 -15.97 3.29
CA GLY A 162 -5.16 -15.63 4.72
C GLY A 162 -5.58 -14.19 5.00
N VAL A 163 -5.15 -13.25 4.17
CA VAL A 163 -5.50 -11.82 4.29
C VAL A 163 -6.99 -11.57 4.18
N SER A 164 -7.71 -12.37 3.38
CA SER A 164 -9.17 -12.25 3.26
C SER A 164 -9.89 -12.73 4.52
N HIS A 165 -9.39 -13.77 5.19
CA HIS A 165 -9.91 -14.21 6.50
C HIS A 165 -9.75 -13.12 7.57
N GLU A 166 -8.57 -12.54 7.65
CA GLU A 166 -8.27 -11.46 8.57
C GLU A 166 -9.19 -10.25 8.34
N ALA A 167 -9.29 -9.81 7.08
CA ALA A 167 -10.08 -8.65 6.68
C ALA A 167 -11.59 -8.88 6.86
N ALA A 168 -12.11 -10.06 6.47
CA ALA A 168 -13.52 -10.40 6.61
C ALA A 168 -13.96 -10.43 8.09
N SER A 169 -13.14 -11.02 8.96
CA SER A 169 -13.38 -11.03 10.40
C SER A 169 -13.43 -9.61 10.98
N LEU A 170 -12.53 -8.72 10.57
CA LEU A 170 -12.52 -7.31 10.98
C LEU A 170 -13.77 -6.57 10.48
N ALA A 171 -14.18 -6.78 9.22
CA ALA A 171 -15.34 -6.13 8.63
C ALA A 171 -16.64 -6.50 9.36
N GLY A 172 -16.82 -7.78 9.71
CA GLY A 172 -17.96 -8.21 10.52
C GLY A 172 -17.96 -7.64 11.92
N HIS A 173 -16.78 -7.62 12.59
CA HIS A 173 -16.60 -7.01 13.91
C HIS A 173 -16.98 -5.52 13.93
N LEU A 174 -16.61 -4.78 12.88
CA LEU A 174 -16.93 -3.36 12.76
C LEU A 174 -18.35 -3.11 12.24
N GLY A 175 -19.06 -4.11 11.74
CA GLY A 175 -20.42 -4.00 11.20
C GLY A 175 -20.52 -3.09 9.98
N LEU A 176 -19.70 -3.30 8.94
CA LEU A 176 -19.59 -2.42 7.77
C LEU A 176 -20.75 -2.65 6.79
N GLY A 177 -21.93 -2.12 7.07
CA GLY A 177 -23.17 -2.41 6.36
C GLY A 177 -23.23 -1.94 4.90
N ARG A 178 -22.40 -0.96 4.48
CA ARG A 178 -22.36 -0.48 3.09
C ARG A 178 -21.27 -1.15 2.26
N LEU A 179 -20.81 -2.30 2.70
CA LEU A 179 -19.81 -3.13 2.06
C LEU A 179 -20.46 -4.39 1.49
N ILE A 180 -20.47 -4.53 0.16
CA ILE A 180 -21.14 -5.61 -0.56
C ILE A 180 -20.11 -6.35 -1.41
N TYR A 181 -19.95 -7.65 -1.12
CA TYR A 181 -19.09 -8.56 -1.88
C TYR A 181 -19.92 -9.50 -2.72
N VAL A 182 -19.50 -9.71 -3.95
CA VAL A 182 -19.98 -10.80 -4.79
C VAL A 182 -18.85 -11.80 -4.96
N TYR A 183 -19.04 -13.00 -4.47
CA TYR A 183 -18.12 -14.10 -4.63
C TYR A 183 -18.48 -14.88 -5.88
N ASP A 184 -17.57 -14.90 -6.86
CA ASP A 184 -17.62 -15.71 -8.07
C ASP A 184 -17.28 -17.16 -7.73
N ASP A 185 -18.30 -17.92 -7.36
CA ASP A 185 -18.23 -19.32 -6.97
C ASP A 185 -18.25 -20.21 -8.23
N ASN A 186 -17.16 -20.17 -9.01
CA ASN A 186 -17.08 -20.86 -10.29
C ASN A 186 -16.43 -22.25 -10.21
N HIS A 187 -15.87 -22.64 -9.07
CA HIS A 187 -15.23 -23.91 -8.77
C HIS A 187 -13.96 -24.22 -9.58
N ILE A 188 -13.34 -23.24 -10.23
CA ILE A 188 -12.14 -23.43 -11.06
C ILE A 188 -11.04 -22.46 -10.65
N THR A 189 -9.86 -23.00 -10.47
CA THR A 189 -8.59 -22.27 -10.31
C THR A 189 -7.68 -22.52 -11.51
N ILE A 190 -6.48 -21.99 -11.49
CA ILE A 190 -5.48 -22.19 -12.56
C ILE A 190 -4.99 -23.66 -12.62
N ASP A 191 -5.04 -24.38 -11.50
CA ASP A 191 -4.66 -25.80 -11.42
C ASP A 191 -5.81 -26.75 -11.78
N GLY A 192 -7.06 -26.24 -11.90
CA GLY A 192 -8.25 -27.05 -12.16
C GLY A 192 -9.37 -26.84 -11.14
N SER A 193 -10.11 -27.89 -10.82
CA SER A 193 -11.20 -27.85 -9.86
C SER A 193 -10.73 -27.41 -8.47
N THR A 194 -11.53 -26.55 -7.82
CA THR A 194 -11.30 -26.16 -6.42
C THR A 194 -11.28 -27.36 -5.46
N ASP A 195 -11.95 -28.46 -5.80
CA ASP A 195 -11.95 -29.70 -4.99
C ASP A 195 -10.56 -30.27 -4.71
N LEU A 196 -9.55 -29.86 -5.49
CA LEU A 196 -8.17 -30.26 -5.29
C LEU A 196 -7.58 -29.72 -3.98
N ALA A 197 -8.01 -28.54 -3.53
CA ALA A 197 -7.39 -27.84 -2.41
C ALA A 197 -8.35 -27.03 -1.53
N TYR A 198 -9.65 -26.96 -1.86
CA TYR A 198 -10.60 -26.09 -1.19
C TYR A 198 -11.96 -26.77 -1.02
N SER A 199 -12.34 -27.03 0.23
CA SER A 199 -13.60 -27.67 0.60
C SER A 199 -14.38 -26.89 1.67
N ASP A 200 -14.00 -25.62 1.90
CA ASP A 200 -14.62 -24.76 2.89
C ASP A 200 -16.06 -24.41 2.48
N ASP A 201 -16.95 -24.35 3.47
CA ASP A 201 -18.25 -23.70 3.29
C ASP A 201 -18.10 -22.18 3.52
N ALA A 202 -17.88 -21.44 2.43
CA ALA A 202 -17.71 -19.99 2.48
C ALA A 202 -18.90 -19.30 3.18
N ALA A 203 -20.13 -19.76 2.97
CA ALA A 203 -21.29 -19.15 3.63
C ALA A 203 -21.21 -19.26 5.15
N ARG A 204 -21.00 -20.49 5.67
CA ARG A 204 -20.88 -20.71 7.13
C ARG A 204 -19.72 -19.93 7.73
N ARG A 205 -18.61 -19.84 7.00
CA ARG A 205 -17.44 -19.09 7.44
C ARG A 205 -17.76 -17.61 7.60
N PHE A 206 -18.39 -16.99 6.60
CA PHE A 206 -18.75 -15.57 6.63
C PHE A 206 -19.91 -15.28 7.60
N GLU A 207 -20.88 -16.19 7.73
CA GLU A 207 -21.89 -16.12 8.81
C GLU A 207 -21.22 -16.11 10.19
N GLY A 208 -20.18 -16.94 10.38
CA GLY A 208 -19.35 -16.95 11.60
C GLY A 208 -18.60 -15.65 11.86
N TYR A 209 -18.25 -14.89 10.82
CA TYR A 209 -17.69 -13.54 10.94
C TYR A 209 -18.74 -12.45 11.19
N GLY A 210 -20.04 -12.78 11.19
CA GLY A 210 -21.13 -11.84 11.40
C GLY A 210 -21.61 -11.11 10.14
N TRP A 211 -21.29 -11.64 8.95
CA TRP A 211 -21.77 -11.09 7.68
C TRP A 211 -23.23 -11.52 7.41
N HIS A 212 -23.93 -10.71 6.64
CA HIS A 212 -25.11 -11.13 5.91
C HIS A 212 -24.66 -11.97 4.70
N VAL A 213 -25.19 -13.17 4.54
CA VAL A 213 -24.79 -14.08 3.46
C VAL A 213 -26.03 -14.53 2.69
N GLU A 214 -25.97 -14.44 1.36
CA GLU A 214 -27.02 -14.93 0.47
C GLU A 214 -26.40 -15.86 -0.60
N ARG A 215 -26.87 -17.12 -0.67
CA ARG A 215 -26.53 -18.06 -1.75
C ARG A 215 -27.48 -17.82 -2.91
N LEU A 216 -26.94 -17.28 -4.01
CA LEU A 216 -27.74 -16.91 -5.18
C LEU A 216 -28.02 -18.11 -6.13
N GLY A 217 -27.22 -19.17 -6.04
CA GLY A 217 -27.28 -20.26 -7.00
C GLY A 217 -26.89 -19.84 -8.41
N GLU A 218 -27.44 -20.49 -9.41
CA GLU A 218 -27.08 -20.36 -10.83
C GLU A 218 -27.81 -19.22 -11.56
N ILE A 219 -27.86 -18.02 -10.97
CA ILE A 219 -28.51 -16.86 -11.59
C ILE A 219 -27.54 -15.97 -12.36
N ALA A 220 -26.31 -16.39 -12.58
CA ALA A 220 -25.27 -15.58 -13.21
C ALA A 220 -25.67 -15.00 -14.59
N ASN A 221 -26.59 -15.65 -15.31
CA ASN A 221 -27.13 -15.21 -16.59
C ASN A 221 -28.54 -14.58 -16.50
N ASP A 222 -29.03 -14.26 -15.31
CA ASP A 222 -30.34 -13.60 -15.11
C ASP A 222 -30.15 -12.18 -14.54
N PRO A 223 -30.12 -11.14 -15.40
CA PRO A 223 -29.92 -9.76 -14.96
C PRO A 223 -31.00 -9.25 -13.99
N VAL A 224 -32.23 -9.79 -14.06
CA VAL A 224 -33.33 -9.38 -13.17
C VAL A 224 -33.12 -9.95 -11.76
N ALA A 225 -32.76 -11.23 -11.69
CA ALA A 225 -32.45 -11.87 -10.41
C ALA A 225 -31.18 -11.28 -9.76
N LEU A 226 -30.14 -10.98 -10.55
CA LEU A 226 -28.92 -10.31 -10.08
C LEU A 226 -29.23 -8.91 -9.51
N GLU A 227 -30.02 -8.10 -10.23
CA GLU A 227 -30.43 -6.78 -9.73
C GLU A 227 -31.20 -6.89 -8.41
N ALA A 228 -32.15 -7.83 -8.33
CA ALA A 228 -32.94 -8.04 -7.11
C ALA A 228 -32.07 -8.46 -5.91
N ALA A 229 -31.07 -9.32 -6.13
CA ALA A 229 -30.12 -9.75 -5.09
C ALA A 229 -29.25 -8.58 -4.60
N LEU A 230 -28.68 -7.79 -5.52
CA LEU A 230 -27.87 -6.63 -5.18
C LEU A 230 -28.67 -5.58 -4.41
N ARG A 231 -29.94 -5.34 -4.77
CA ARG A 231 -30.81 -4.40 -4.04
C ARG A 231 -31.10 -4.89 -2.62
N ARG A 232 -31.36 -6.20 -2.42
CA ARG A 232 -31.51 -6.77 -1.07
C ARG A 232 -30.25 -6.57 -0.22
N ALA A 233 -29.06 -6.71 -0.81
CA ALA A 233 -27.80 -6.46 -0.10
C ALA A 233 -27.61 -4.97 0.25
N VAL A 234 -28.06 -4.05 -0.62
CA VAL A 234 -28.06 -2.59 -0.35
C VAL A 234 -28.93 -2.24 0.86
N ASP A 235 -30.06 -2.96 1.05
CA ASP A 235 -30.97 -2.73 2.18
C ASP A 235 -30.41 -3.23 3.54
N VAL A 236 -29.27 -3.90 3.56
CA VAL A 236 -28.62 -4.41 4.79
C VAL A 236 -27.61 -3.37 5.29
N GLU A 237 -27.97 -2.56 6.27
CA GLU A 237 -27.16 -1.42 6.73
C GLU A 237 -26.25 -1.71 7.94
N GLU A 238 -26.44 -2.82 8.67
CA GLU A 238 -25.77 -3.05 9.97
C GLU A 238 -24.57 -3.99 9.90
N ARG A 239 -24.39 -4.70 8.79
CA ARG A 239 -23.34 -5.69 8.61
C ARG A 239 -22.97 -5.86 7.13
N PRO A 240 -21.73 -6.22 6.81
CA PRO A 240 -21.33 -6.43 5.42
C PRO A 240 -22.09 -7.61 4.79
N SER A 241 -22.27 -7.56 3.47
CA SER A 241 -22.99 -8.59 2.70
C SER A 241 -22.04 -9.38 1.81
N LEU A 242 -22.20 -10.72 1.79
CA LEU A 242 -21.59 -11.63 0.83
C LEU A 242 -22.67 -12.29 0.00
N LEU A 243 -22.66 -12.04 -1.30
CA LEU A 243 -23.50 -12.70 -2.29
C LEU A 243 -22.70 -13.80 -2.98
N ILE A 244 -23.06 -15.06 -2.77
CA ILE A 244 -22.37 -16.23 -3.35
C ILE A 244 -23.06 -16.56 -4.67
N LEU A 245 -22.39 -16.26 -5.78
CA LEU A 245 -22.92 -16.41 -7.12
C LEU A 245 -22.28 -17.60 -7.81
N ARG A 246 -23.03 -18.70 -7.99
CA ARG A 246 -22.58 -19.81 -8.82
C ARG A 246 -22.52 -19.37 -10.27
N SER A 247 -21.32 -19.34 -10.83
CA SER A 247 -21.08 -19.02 -12.24
C SER A 247 -20.36 -20.16 -12.96
N HIS A 248 -20.29 -20.08 -14.28
CA HIS A 248 -19.60 -21.05 -15.13
C HIS A 248 -18.50 -20.31 -15.89
N ILE A 249 -17.23 -20.53 -15.45
CA ILE A 249 -16.10 -19.86 -16.07
C ILE A 249 -16.03 -20.13 -17.58
N GLY A 250 -15.78 -19.13 -18.38
CA GLY A 250 -15.68 -19.25 -19.83
C GLY A 250 -17.00 -19.45 -20.56
N TRP A 251 -18.15 -19.42 -19.87
CA TRP A 251 -19.47 -19.56 -20.51
C TRP A 251 -19.70 -18.45 -21.55
N PRO A 252 -20.21 -18.77 -22.76
CA PRO A 252 -20.69 -20.05 -23.28
C PRO A 252 -19.72 -20.73 -24.25
N SER A 253 -18.42 -20.75 -23.99
CA SER A 253 -17.45 -21.44 -24.85
C SER A 253 -17.86 -22.92 -24.99
N PRO A 254 -18.00 -23.45 -26.21
CA PRO A 254 -18.40 -24.84 -26.38
C PRO A 254 -17.37 -25.85 -25.90
N THR A 255 -16.08 -25.48 -25.85
CA THR A 255 -15.00 -26.40 -25.46
C THR A 255 -14.49 -26.12 -24.06
N TYR A 256 -14.40 -24.85 -23.62
CA TYR A 256 -13.64 -24.47 -22.44
C TYR A 256 -14.51 -23.96 -21.28
N THR A 257 -15.84 -23.99 -21.36
CA THR A 257 -16.69 -23.70 -20.19
C THR A 257 -16.36 -24.68 -19.05
N ASP A 258 -16.22 -24.16 -17.82
CA ASP A 258 -15.86 -24.91 -16.60
C ASP A 258 -14.51 -25.64 -16.67
N THR A 259 -13.55 -25.09 -17.40
CA THR A 259 -12.19 -25.63 -17.46
C THR A 259 -11.15 -24.61 -17.00
N GLU A 260 -10.01 -25.11 -16.52
CA GLU A 260 -8.84 -24.33 -16.16
C GLU A 260 -8.23 -23.57 -17.37
N HIS A 261 -8.45 -24.09 -18.58
CA HIS A 261 -8.01 -23.41 -19.79
C HIS A 261 -8.64 -22.02 -19.93
N ALA A 262 -9.96 -21.90 -19.68
CA ALA A 262 -10.65 -20.61 -19.74
C ALA A 262 -10.20 -19.66 -18.62
N HIS A 263 -9.63 -20.18 -17.52
CA HIS A 263 -9.16 -19.36 -16.41
C HIS A 263 -8.00 -18.43 -16.85
N GLY A 264 -6.93 -18.98 -17.43
CA GLY A 264 -5.66 -18.26 -17.61
C GLY A 264 -5.12 -18.18 -19.02
N ASN A 265 -5.86 -18.65 -20.05
CA ASN A 265 -5.38 -18.70 -21.42
C ASN A 265 -6.36 -18.03 -22.41
N PRO A 266 -5.86 -17.43 -23.50
CA PRO A 266 -6.69 -17.10 -24.66
C PRO A 266 -7.39 -18.37 -25.18
N LEU A 267 -8.64 -18.23 -25.66
CA LEU A 267 -9.44 -19.39 -26.09
C LEU A 267 -8.97 -19.98 -27.43
N GLY A 268 -8.22 -19.22 -28.23
CA GLY A 268 -7.88 -19.54 -29.61
C GLY A 268 -8.92 -18.98 -30.60
N GLU A 269 -8.45 -18.61 -31.80
CA GLU A 269 -9.26 -17.91 -32.82
C GLU A 269 -10.52 -18.69 -33.19
N GLU A 270 -10.40 -20.01 -33.42
CA GLU A 270 -11.51 -20.88 -33.78
C GLU A 270 -12.57 -20.95 -32.66
N GLU A 271 -12.15 -21.08 -31.40
CA GLU A 271 -13.08 -21.15 -30.28
C GLU A 271 -13.75 -19.80 -30.01
N VAL A 272 -13.01 -18.68 -30.20
CA VAL A 272 -13.57 -17.32 -30.11
C VAL A 272 -14.66 -17.15 -31.19
N ALA A 273 -14.41 -17.55 -32.46
CA ALA A 273 -15.39 -17.46 -33.53
C ALA A 273 -16.64 -18.29 -33.22
N ARG A 274 -16.49 -19.55 -32.82
CA ARG A 274 -17.62 -20.44 -32.42
C ARG A 274 -18.41 -19.86 -31.24
N THR A 275 -17.71 -19.30 -30.26
CA THR A 275 -18.38 -18.68 -29.10
C THR A 275 -19.15 -17.43 -29.50
N LYS A 276 -18.61 -16.61 -30.40
CA LYS A 276 -19.30 -15.43 -30.95
C LYS A 276 -20.57 -15.83 -31.73
N GLU A 277 -20.56 -16.92 -32.52
CA GLU A 277 -21.76 -17.45 -33.16
C GLU A 277 -22.86 -17.79 -32.14
N ILE A 278 -22.52 -18.48 -31.05
CA ILE A 278 -23.47 -18.79 -29.98
C ILE A 278 -24.04 -17.52 -29.34
N LEU A 279 -23.21 -16.49 -29.18
CA LEU A 279 -23.59 -15.18 -28.61
C LEU A 279 -24.33 -14.28 -29.62
N ALA A 280 -24.54 -14.72 -30.84
CA ALA A 280 -25.08 -13.91 -31.96
C ALA A 280 -24.27 -12.60 -32.16
N LEU A 281 -22.95 -12.68 -32.03
CA LEU A 281 -21.99 -11.66 -32.40
C LEU A 281 -21.35 -11.99 -33.75
N PRO A 282 -20.85 -10.99 -34.53
CA PRO A 282 -20.12 -11.26 -35.77
C PRO A 282 -18.85 -12.09 -35.48
N PRO A 283 -18.72 -13.32 -35.99
CA PRO A 283 -17.61 -14.20 -35.65
C PRO A 283 -16.25 -13.71 -36.19
N GLU A 284 -16.25 -13.01 -37.32
CA GLU A 284 -15.03 -12.52 -37.97
C GLU A 284 -14.61 -11.11 -37.53
N GLU A 285 -15.45 -10.41 -36.75
CA GLU A 285 -15.15 -9.07 -36.26
C GLU A 285 -14.58 -9.10 -34.86
N THR A 286 -13.43 -8.46 -34.66
CA THR A 286 -12.83 -8.27 -33.36
C THR A 286 -13.17 -6.89 -32.80
N PHE A 287 -13.28 -6.80 -31.44
CA PHE A 287 -13.62 -5.56 -30.76
C PHE A 287 -14.90 -4.89 -31.29
N TRP A 288 -15.89 -5.69 -31.62
CA TRP A 288 -17.16 -5.24 -32.14
C TRP A 288 -18.02 -4.58 -31.06
N VAL A 289 -18.30 -3.29 -31.21
CA VAL A 289 -19.14 -2.50 -30.30
C VAL A 289 -20.06 -1.62 -31.12
N PRO A 290 -21.33 -2.02 -31.38
CA PRO A 290 -22.24 -1.24 -32.18
C PRO A 290 -22.74 0.00 -31.41
N ASP A 291 -23.05 1.07 -32.19
CA ASP A 291 -23.39 2.39 -31.63
C ASP A 291 -24.60 2.37 -30.68
N ASP A 292 -25.61 1.54 -30.98
CA ASP A 292 -26.81 1.44 -30.15
C ASP A 292 -26.53 0.78 -28.80
N VAL A 293 -25.60 -0.18 -28.73
CA VAL A 293 -25.12 -0.77 -27.48
C VAL A 293 -24.23 0.23 -26.73
N LEU A 294 -23.30 0.87 -27.43
CA LEU A 294 -22.42 1.88 -26.80
C LEU A 294 -23.25 3.02 -26.17
N ALA A 295 -24.34 3.43 -26.85
CA ALA A 295 -25.22 4.48 -26.34
C ALA A 295 -25.84 4.13 -24.97
N ILE A 296 -26.23 2.86 -24.72
CA ILE A 296 -26.76 2.42 -23.41
C ILE A 296 -25.74 2.64 -22.32
N TYR A 297 -24.51 2.19 -22.54
CA TYR A 297 -23.44 2.33 -21.56
C TYR A 297 -23.02 3.78 -21.33
N ARG A 298 -22.97 4.58 -22.40
CA ARG A 298 -22.69 6.02 -22.29
C ARG A 298 -23.79 6.77 -21.52
N ASP A 299 -25.03 6.34 -21.68
CA ASP A 299 -26.15 6.88 -20.91
C ASP A 299 -26.06 6.49 -19.42
N ALA A 300 -25.72 5.22 -19.14
CA ALA A 300 -25.44 4.76 -17.80
C ALA A 300 -24.28 5.54 -17.15
N GLY A 301 -23.18 5.79 -17.87
CA GLY A 301 -22.03 6.57 -17.40
C GLY A 301 -22.35 8.02 -17.02
N ARG A 302 -23.46 8.55 -17.54
CA ARG A 302 -23.97 9.91 -17.22
C ARG A 302 -25.04 9.92 -16.16
N ARG A 303 -25.58 8.75 -15.77
CA ARG A 303 -26.72 8.63 -14.86
C ARG A 303 -26.50 9.33 -13.51
N GLY A 304 -25.28 9.27 -12.99
CA GLY A 304 -24.92 9.89 -11.72
C GLY A 304 -24.63 11.39 -11.77
N ARG A 305 -24.62 12.01 -12.96
CA ARG A 305 -24.26 13.42 -13.12
C ARG A 305 -25.19 14.35 -12.32
N GLU A 306 -26.49 14.15 -12.39
CA GLU A 306 -27.43 14.96 -11.63
C GLU A 306 -27.25 14.79 -10.12
N ALA A 307 -26.99 13.56 -9.67
CA ALA A 307 -26.70 13.27 -8.26
C ALA A 307 -25.41 13.95 -7.80
N ARG A 308 -24.36 13.93 -8.62
CA ARG A 308 -23.09 14.62 -8.36
C ARG A 308 -23.29 16.15 -8.31
N GLU A 309 -23.95 16.73 -9.29
CA GLU A 309 -24.23 18.17 -9.33
C GLU A 309 -25.10 18.64 -8.13
N ALA A 310 -26.05 17.81 -7.72
CA ALA A 310 -26.82 18.07 -6.50
C ALA A 310 -25.94 17.94 -5.25
N TRP A 311 -25.03 16.98 -5.21
CA TRP A 311 -24.07 16.82 -4.13
C TRP A 311 -23.08 18.00 -4.07
N ASP A 312 -22.54 18.45 -5.21
CA ASP A 312 -21.66 19.63 -5.29
C ASP A 312 -22.33 20.87 -4.69
N LYS A 313 -23.63 21.06 -4.98
CA LYS A 313 -24.43 22.16 -4.40
C LYS A 313 -24.60 22.00 -2.88
N ARG A 314 -24.88 20.78 -2.40
CA ARG A 314 -24.97 20.51 -0.96
C ARG A 314 -23.64 20.81 -0.26
N LEU A 315 -22.51 20.33 -0.79
CA LEU A 315 -21.20 20.59 -0.23
C LEU A 315 -20.85 22.10 -0.24
N ALA A 316 -21.20 22.82 -1.31
CA ALA A 316 -20.96 24.26 -1.41
C ALA A 316 -21.78 25.07 -0.39
N SER A 317 -22.99 24.61 -0.05
CA SER A 317 -23.88 25.26 0.93
C SER A 317 -23.78 24.66 2.34
N TRP A 318 -22.95 23.65 2.53
CA TRP A 318 -22.79 22.98 3.82
C TRP A 318 -22.15 23.92 4.86
N THR A 319 -22.78 24.04 6.03
CA THR A 319 -22.38 24.96 7.11
C THR A 319 -21.55 24.30 8.21
N GLY A 320 -21.18 23.03 8.03
CA GLY A 320 -20.30 22.32 8.96
C GLY A 320 -18.84 22.73 8.84
N ASP A 321 -17.96 21.96 9.46
CA ASP A 321 -16.51 22.22 9.49
C ASP A 321 -15.85 21.91 8.12
N ARG A 322 -15.93 22.89 7.22
CA ARG A 322 -15.36 22.80 5.87
C ARG A 322 -13.85 22.64 5.88
N ALA A 323 -13.14 23.28 6.82
CA ALA A 323 -11.69 23.18 6.91
C ALA A 323 -11.25 21.75 7.23
N SER A 324 -11.94 21.09 8.17
CA SER A 324 -11.71 19.66 8.45
C SER A 324 -12.04 18.76 7.27
N TRP A 325 -13.14 19.02 6.54
CA TRP A 325 -13.46 18.27 5.33
C TRP A 325 -12.35 18.35 4.30
N ASP A 326 -11.93 19.57 3.96
CA ASP A 326 -10.88 19.79 2.95
C ASP A 326 -9.55 19.18 3.37
N ALA A 327 -9.15 19.31 4.64
CA ALA A 327 -7.93 18.72 5.19
C ALA A 327 -7.98 17.17 5.17
N CYS A 328 -9.13 16.55 5.47
CA CYS A 328 -9.34 15.11 5.36
C CYS A 328 -9.08 14.62 3.93
N PHE A 329 -9.73 15.23 2.92
CA PHE A 329 -9.59 14.80 1.52
C PHE A 329 -8.23 15.16 0.91
N ALA A 330 -7.55 16.19 1.43
CA ALA A 330 -6.16 16.50 1.10
C ALA A 330 -5.16 15.58 1.84
N GLN A 331 -5.62 14.76 2.78
CA GLN A 331 -4.78 13.90 3.63
C GLN A 331 -3.64 14.68 4.29
N THR A 332 -3.94 15.85 4.83
CA THR A 332 -2.97 16.75 5.46
C THR A 332 -3.57 17.38 6.72
N GLY A 333 -2.75 18.15 7.45
CA GLY A 333 -3.21 18.91 8.61
C GLY A 333 -3.84 20.26 8.24
N LEU A 334 -4.49 20.87 9.21
CA LEU A 334 -4.93 22.26 9.15
C LEU A 334 -3.70 23.20 9.02
N PRO A 335 -3.84 24.43 8.50
CA PRO A 335 -2.72 25.34 8.34
C PRO A 335 -1.88 25.51 9.62
N GLY A 336 -0.59 25.34 9.52
CA GLY A 336 0.35 25.44 10.65
C GLY A 336 0.54 24.15 11.45
N TRP A 337 0.05 23.02 10.94
CA TRP A 337 0.16 21.72 11.60
C TRP A 337 1.59 21.29 11.95
N GLU A 338 2.59 21.74 11.17
CA GLU A 338 4.00 21.43 11.44
C GLU A 338 4.51 22.01 12.76
N GLN A 339 3.88 23.09 13.23
CA GLN A 339 4.30 23.82 14.42
C GLN A 339 3.95 23.12 15.72
N VAL A 340 3.05 22.14 15.69
CA VAL A 340 2.67 21.39 16.90
C VAL A 340 3.60 20.21 17.17
N LEU A 341 4.49 19.87 16.22
CA LEU A 341 5.44 18.78 16.43
C LEU A 341 6.36 19.08 17.63
N PRO A 342 6.51 18.11 18.55
CA PRO A 342 7.32 18.28 19.75
C PRO A 342 8.81 18.49 19.40
N ARG A 343 9.52 19.11 20.34
CA ARG A 343 10.98 19.28 20.33
C ARG A 343 11.53 18.85 21.67
N TRP A 344 12.69 18.21 21.64
CA TRP A 344 13.40 17.73 22.84
C TRP A 344 14.75 18.44 22.96
N GLU A 345 15.21 18.58 24.20
CA GLU A 345 16.51 19.17 24.50
C GLU A 345 17.63 18.12 24.35
N ALA A 346 18.81 18.56 23.91
CA ALA A 346 19.98 17.70 23.80
C ALA A 346 20.36 17.15 25.19
N GLY A 347 20.66 15.85 25.25
CA GLY A 347 20.96 15.13 26.48
C GLY A 347 19.75 14.45 27.14
N ASP A 348 18.52 14.74 26.71
CA ASP A 348 17.36 13.91 27.08
C ASP A 348 17.56 12.47 26.59
N SER A 349 16.85 11.51 27.17
CA SER A 349 16.91 10.11 26.77
C SER A 349 15.50 9.59 26.47
N VAL A 350 15.19 9.37 25.19
CA VAL A 350 13.85 9.03 24.71
C VAL A 350 13.92 7.90 23.68
N ALA A 351 13.07 6.88 23.80
CA ALA A 351 12.91 5.90 22.73
C ALA A 351 12.20 6.55 21.53
N THR A 352 12.70 6.33 20.30
CA THR A 352 12.11 7.00 19.11
C THR A 352 10.66 6.58 18.90
N ARG A 353 10.23 5.36 19.29
CA ARG A 353 8.81 4.97 19.31
C ARG A 353 7.94 5.82 20.25
N LYS A 354 8.50 6.29 21.39
CA LYS A 354 7.80 7.20 22.32
C LYS A 354 7.75 8.62 21.78
N ALA A 355 8.83 9.06 21.15
CA ALA A 355 8.85 10.33 20.44
C ALA A 355 7.83 10.34 19.30
N SER A 356 7.74 9.24 18.53
CA SER A 356 6.72 9.04 17.50
C SER A 356 5.29 9.11 18.05
N ASN A 357 5.04 8.50 19.22
CA ASN A 357 3.72 8.59 19.87
C ASN A 357 3.39 10.03 20.30
N ALA A 358 4.36 10.76 20.83
CA ALA A 358 4.18 12.17 21.16
C ALA A 358 3.87 13.01 19.91
N CYS A 359 4.54 12.74 18.79
CA CYS A 359 4.24 13.38 17.50
C CYS A 359 2.83 13.04 17.02
N LEU A 360 2.44 11.76 17.03
CA LEU A 360 1.10 11.29 16.65
C LEU A 360 0.01 12.03 17.44
N ASN A 361 0.17 12.12 18.76
CA ASN A 361 -0.79 12.79 19.64
C ASN A 361 -0.84 14.30 19.37
N ALA A 362 0.29 14.96 19.22
CA ALA A 362 0.35 16.38 18.92
C ALA A 362 -0.32 16.72 17.57
N VAL A 363 0.01 16.00 16.50
CA VAL A 363 -0.60 16.26 15.19
C VAL A 363 -2.07 15.84 15.13
N SER A 364 -2.53 14.93 15.98
CA SER A 364 -3.91 14.46 15.98
C SER A 364 -4.94 15.57 16.24
N GLU A 365 -4.56 16.61 16.96
CA GLU A 365 -5.43 17.75 17.26
C GLU A 365 -5.69 18.63 16.03
N VAL A 366 -4.74 18.67 15.11
CA VAL A 366 -4.75 19.52 13.91
C VAL A 366 -4.85 18.73 12.60
N MET A 367 -4.93 17.41 12.68
CA MET A 367 -5.11 16.51 11.54
C MET A 367 -6.43 15.75 11.64
N PRO A 368 -7.51 16.34 11.17
CA PRO A 368 -8.87 15.77 11.35
C PRO A 368 -9.03 14.40 10.69
N GLY A 369 -8.29 14.09 9.62
CA GLY A 369 -8.35 12.82 8.90
C GLY A 369 -7.42 11.71 9.44
N LEU A 370 -6.58 11.99 10.45
CA LEU A 370 -5.62 11.02 10.98
C LEU A 370 -6.34 9.95 11.80
N VAL A 371 -6.18 8.68 11.38
CA VAL A 371 -6.65 7.48 12.08
C VAL A 371 -5.47 6.57 12.31
N ALA A 372 -5.29 6.06 13.53
CA ALA A 372 -4.16 5.22 13.86
C ALA A 372 -4.59 3.92 14.55
N GLY A 373 -3.75 2.89 14.42
CA GLY A 373 -3.96 1.61 15.09
C GLY A 373 -2.74 0.70 15.01
N GLY A 374 -2.89 -0.51 15.53
CA GLY A 374 -1.82 -1.51 15.49
C GLY A 374 -2.37 -2.92 15.46
N ALA A 375 -1.52 -3.85 15.00
CA ALA A 375 -1.79 -5.28 15.01
C ALA A 375 -1.49 -5.86 16.40
N ASP A 376 -2.41 -5.61 17.35
CA ASP A 376 -2.33 -6.00 18.76
C ASP A 376 -1.12 -5.41 19.53
N LEU A 377 -0.41 -4.46 18.95
CA LEU A 377 0.81 -3.84 19.49
C LEU A 377 0.70 -2.32 19.62
N THR A 378 -0.52 -1.78 19.66
CA THR A 378 -0.81 -0.34 19.60
C THR A 378 0.00 0.49 20.61
N GLY A 379 0.04 0.08 21.89
CA GLY A 379 0.86 0.74 22.92
C GLY A 379 2.36 0.53 22.73
N ASN A 380 2.77 -0.65 22.23
CA ASN A 380 4.18 -1.00 22.05
C ASN A 380 4.81 -0.31 20.83
N THR A 381 4.02 0.02 19.82
CA THR A 381 4.47 0.72 18.62
C THR A 381 4.34 2.24 18.73
N GLY A 382 3.58 2.73 19.74
CA GLY A 382 3.29 4.15 19.87
C GLY A 382 2.26 4.65 18.87
N THR A 383 1.30 3.79 18.47
CA THR A 383 0.18 4.16 17.59
C THR A 383 -1.14 4.35 18.35
N SER A 384 -1.05 4.61 19.65
CA SER A 384 -2.19 4.95 20.51
C SER A 384 -2.35 6.46 20.66
N PHE A 385 -3.58 6.90 20.65
CA PHE A 385 -3.92 8.27 21.03
C PHE A 385 -4.19 8.35 22.55
N ASP A 386 -3.87 9.46 23.19
CA ASP A 386 -4.06 9.66 24.64
C ASP A 386 -5.52 9.94 25.01
N GLN A 387 -6.26 10.60 24.10
CA GLN A 387 -7.69 10.92 24.28
C GLN A 387 -8.48 10.36 23.12
N ASN A 388 -9.19 9.25 23.34
CA ASN A 388 -9.67 8.49 22.18
C ASN A 388 -11.03 7.90 22.31
N ASP A 389 -11.73 8.10 21.20
CA ASP A 389 -12.82 7.24 20.79
C ASP A 389 -12.28 6.05 20.01
N ILE A 390 -12.50 4.85 20.52
CA ILE A 390 -12.19 3.61 19.83
C ILE A 390 -13.21 3.43 18.70
N MET A 391 -12.70 3.20 17.49
CA MET A 391 -13.54 2.85 16.36
C MET A 391 -14.18 1.48 16.58
N SER A 392 -15.49 1.43 16.55
CA SER A 392 -16.27 0.20 16.73
C SER A 392 -17.59 0.27 15.97
N ALA A 393 -18.35 -0.82 15.96
CA ALA A 393 -19.69 -0.84 15.39
C ALA A 393 -20.64 0.20 16.04
N ALA A 394 -20.51 0.41 17.35
CA ALA A 394 -21.30 1.39 18.10
C ALA A 394 -20.75 2.82 18.02
N GLN A 395 -19.46 2.98 17.75
CA GLN A 395 -18.76 4.27 17.68
C GLN A 395 -17.90 4.38 16.41
N PRO A 396 -18.54 4.49 15.24
CA PRO A 396 -17.84 4.43 13.96
C PRO A 396 -16.95 5.66 13.70
N GLY A 397 -17.21 6.80 14.34
CA GLY A 397 -16.42 8.04 14.21
C GLY A 397 -15.12 8.05 15.04
N GLY A 398 -14.80 6.98 15.78
CA GLY A 398 -13.55 6.85 16.52
C GLY A 398 -12.32 6.86 15.60
N ARG A 399 -11.18 7.32 16.13
CA ARG A 399 -9.93 7.40 15.37
C ARG A 399 -8.89 6.36 15.76
N GLN A 400 -9.10 5.67 16.89
CA GLN A 400 -8.28 4.55 17.33
C GLN A 400 -8.84 3.25 16.79
N LEU A 401 -8.11 2.58 15.89
CA LEU A 401 -8.52 1.30 15.30
C LEU A 401 -7.64 0.16 15.83
N TYR A 402 -8.27 -0.89 16.37
CA TYR A 402 -7.58 -2.11 16.80
C TYR A 402 -7.74 -3.19 15.73
N PHE A 403 -6.63 -3.53 15.07
CA PHE A 403 -6.64 -4.57 14.02
C PHE A 403 -6.62 -5.99 14.60
N GLY A 404 -6.19 -6.17 15.86
CA GLY A 404 -5.83 -7.48 16.39
C GLY A 404 -4.57 -8.03 15.71
N VAL A 405 -4.23 -9.29 15.91
CA VAL A 405 -3.06 -9.93 15.28
C VAL A 405 -3.37 -10.23 13.80
N ARG A 406 -3.30 -9.17 12.97
CA ARG A 406 -3.68 -9.19 11.53
C ARG A 406 -2.83 -8.20 10.74
N GLU A 407 -1.52 -8.40 10.70
CA GLU A 407 -0.61 -7.47 10.01
C GLU A 407 -0.89 -7.36 8.51
N HIS A 408 -1.18 -8.48 7.85
CA HIS A 408 -1.42 -8.50 6.42
C HIS A 408 -2.70 -7.74 6.06
N ALA A 409 -3.80 -8.04 6.75
CA ALA A 409 -5.04 -7.28 6.54
C ALA A 409 -4.88 -5.81 6.95
N MET A 410 -4.16 -5.51 8.03
CA MET A 410 -3.87 -4.12 8.40
C MET A 410 -3.26 -3.37 7.22
N GLY A 411 -2.22 -3.91 6.58
CA GLY A 411 -1.59 -3.27 5.42
C GLY A 411 -2.57 -3.03 4.26
N GLY A 412 -3.38 -4.03 3.89
CA GLY A 412 -4.40 -3.92 2.85
C GLY A 412 -5.52 -2.94 3.20
N VAL A 413 -6.02 -2.99 4.44
CA VAL A 413 -7.07 -2.10 4.95
C VAL A 413 -6.59 -0.63 4.96
N LEU A 414 -5.37 -0.36 5.45
CA LEU A 414 -4.79 0.99 5.42
C LEU A 414 -4.69 1.53 3.99
N THR A 415 -4.29 0.68 3.03
CA THR A 415 -4.29 1.04 1.61
C THR A 415 -5.70 1.41 1.13
N GLY A 416 -6.70 0.60 1.45
CA GLY A 416 -8.11 0.87 1.10
C GLY A 416 -8.65 2.15 1.72
N MET A 417 -8.37 2.40 3.01
CA MET A 417 -8.76 3.64 3.71
C MET A 417 -8.16 4.88 3.03
N SER A 418 -6.88 4.85 2.71
CA SER A 418 -6.19 5.95 2.04
C SER A 418 -6.73 6.18 0.63
N ARG A 419 -6.93 5.11 -0.16
CA ARG A 419 -7.40 5.20 -1.55
C ARG A 419 -8.87 5.63 -1.66
N HIS A 420 -9.68 5.33 -0.65
CA HIS A 420 -11.04 5.88 -0.56
C HIS A 420 -11.01 7.42 -0.55
N GLY A 421 -10.02 8.00 0.10
CA GLY A 421 -9.92 9.43 0.39
C GLY A 421 -10.61 9.80 1.71
N GLY A 422 -10.25 10.97 2.23
CA GLY A 422 -10.84 11.49 3.48
C GLY A 422 -10.18 11.01 4.76
N MET A 423 -9.21 10.08 4.68
CA MET A 423 -8.45 9.58 5.83
C MET A 423 -6.95 9.57 5.55
N LEU A 424 -6.14 9.86 6.56
CA LEU A 424 -4.71 9.59 6.60
C LEU A 424 -4.48 8.43 7.57
N PRO A 425 -4.31 7.20 7.07
CA PRO A 425 -4.16 6.03 7.92
C PRO A 425 -2.73 5.84 8.40
N CYS A 426 -2.58 5.46 9.68
CA CYS A 426 -1.34 5.09 10.33
C CYS A 426 -1.48 3.72 10.97
N GLY A 427 -0.57 2.79 10.66
CA GLY A 427 -0.61 1.42 11.22
C GLY A 427 0.71 0.97 11.79
N GLY A 428 0.68 0.33 12.97
CA GLY A 428 1.87 -0.08 13.70
C GLY A 428 1.97 -1.57 13.99
N THR A 429 3.19 -2.10 13.83
CA THR A 429 3.61 -3.41 14.32
C THR A 429 5.10 -3.38 14.64
N PHE A 430 5.69 -4.48 15.16
CA PHE A 430 7.14 -4.60 15.27
C PHE A 430 7.77 -4.71 13.88
N PHE A 431 8.98 -4.21 13.75
CA PHE A 431 9.65 -4.11 12.45
C PHE A 431 9.85 -5.47 11.78
N VAL A 432 10.19 -6.51 12.54
CA VAL A 432 10.29 -7.88 12.05
C VAL A 432 8.98 -8.40 11.45
N PHE A 433 7.82 -7.94 11.96
CA PHE A 433 6.50 -8.34 11.46
C PHE A 433 6.05 -7.54 10.23
N SER A 434 6.86 -6.60 9.73
CA SER A 434 6.66 -6.04 8.39
C SER A 434 6.65 -7.13 7.32
N ASP A 435 7.28 -8.29 7.56
CA ASP A 435 7.28 -9.43 6.65
C ASP A 435 5.87 -10.03 6.45
N TYR A 436 5.03 -10.05 7.50
CA TYR A 436 3.64 -10.49 7.37
C TYR A 436 2.81 -9.59 6.46
N MET A 437 3.08 -8.29 6.43
CA MET A 437 2.33 -7.31 5.63
C MET A 437 3.03 -6.91 4.33
N ARG A 438 4.18 -7.49 4.02
CA ARG A 438 5.03 -7.10 2.89
C ARG A 438 4.32 -7.01 1.55
N PRO A 439 3.42 -7.96 1.14
CA PRO A 439 2.67 -7.85 -0.11
C PRO A 439 1.79 -6.60 -0.18
N ALA A 440 1.11 -6.24 0.92
CA ALA A 440 0.28 -5.04 1.00
C ALA A 440 1.12 -3.75 0.93
N VAL A 441 2.26 -3.70 1.63
CA VAL A 441 3.22 -2.58 1.55
C VAL A 441 3.72 -2.39 0.12
N ARG A 442 4.03 -3.50 -0.58
CA ARG A 442 4.48 -3.45 -1.97
C ARG A 442 3.42 -2.85 -2.90
N LEU A 443 2.15 -3.20 -2.73
CA LEU A 443 1.07 -2.61 -3.55
C LEU A 443 0.82 -1.14 -3.20
N ALA A 444 0.94 -0.75 -1.93
CA ALA A 444 0.90 0.65 -1.53
C ALA A 444 2.04 1.45 -2.20
N ALA A 445 3.26 0.88 -2.25
CA ALA A 445 4.40 1.48 -2.92
C ALA A 445 4.20 1.59 -4.44
N LEU A 446 3.73 0.52 -5.09
CA LEU A 446 3.44 0.49 -6.54
C LEU A 446 2.39 1.54 -6.92
N SER A 447 1.36 1.71 -6.08
CA SER A 447 0.24 2.64 -6.31
C SER A 447 0.51 4.05 -5.78
N GLN A 448 1.69 4.32 -5.20
CA GLN A 448 2.01 5.57 -4.51
C GLN A 448 0.88 5.98 -3.55
N THR A 449 0.45 5.04 -2.70
CA THR A 449 -0.64 5.25 -1.75
C THR A 449 -0.10 5.79 -0.44
N LYS A 450 -0.61 6.93 0.00
CA LYS A 450 -0.18 7.59 1.23
C LYS A 450 -0.63 6.84 2.47
N VAL A 451 0.28 6.09 3.08
CA VAL A 451 0.10 5.35 4.33
C VAL A 451 1.33 5.58 5.20
N ILE A 452 1.11 5.77 6.50
CA ILE A 452 2.21 5.86 7.48
C ILE A 452 2.30 4.51 8.20
N TYR A 453 3.41 3.80 8.00
CA TYR A 453 3.73 2.58 8.75
C TYR A 453 4.65 2.95 9.91
N VAL A 454 4.31 2.52 11.11
CA VAL A 454 5.11 2.70 12.32
C VAL A 454 5.66 1.34 12.75
N TRP A 455 6.93 1.11 12.48
CA TRP A 455 7.62 -0.14 12.77
C TRP A 455 8.60 0.05 13.92
N SER A 456 8.19 -0.35 15.13
CA SER A 456 9.06 -0.28 16.30
C SER A 456 9.91 -1.55 16.45
N HIS A 457 10.88 -1.54 17.41
CA HIS A 457 11.80 -2.66 17.63
C HIS A 457 12.72 -2.88 16.43
N ASP A 458 13.45 -1.81 16.09
CA ASP A 458 14.17 -1.59 14.84
C ASP A 458 15.42 -2.47 14.61
N SER A 459 16.01 -3.02 15.68
CA SER A 459 17.31 -3.70 15.61
C SER A 459 17.52 -4.71 16.74
N VAL A 460 18.65 -5.36 16.78
CA VAL A 460 19.10 -6.24 17.89
C VAL A 460 19.12 -5.53 19.25
N GLY A 461 19.12 -4.19 19.26
CA GLY A 461 19.00 -3.36 20.44
C GLY A 461 17.68 -3.48 21.20
N LEU A 462 16.66 -4.11 20.61
CA LEU A 462 15.40 -4.39 21.32
C LEU A 462 15.58 -5.34 22.54
N GLY A 463 16.60 -6.22 22.48
CA GLY A 463 17.07 -6.96 23.66
C GLY A 463 16.58 -8.40 23.77
N GLN A 464 15.99 -8.73 24.94
CA GLN A 464 15.80 -10.09 25.41
C GLN A 464 14.81 -10.94 24.60
N ASP A 465 13.91 -10.34 23.82
CA ASP A 465 12.98 -11.06 22.94
C ASP A 465 13.73 -11.94 21.91
N GLY A 466 14.97 -11.57 21.59
CA GLY A 466 15.91 -12.39 20.85
C GLY A 466 15.63 -12.47 19.34
N PRO A 467 16.29 -13.43 18.65
CA PRO A 467 16.37 -13.47 17.18
C PRO A 467 15.03 -13.51 16.45
N THR A 468 13.98 -14.06 17.05
CA THR A 468 12.63 -14.10 16.44
C THR A 468 11.97 -12.73 16.33
N HIS A 469 12.48 -11.73 17.06
CA HIS A 469 11.97 -10.36 17.08
C HIS A 469 13.01 -9.34 16.63
N GLN A 470 14.27 -9.74 16.50
CA GLN A 470 15.40 -8.88 16.12
C GLN A 470 15.54 -8.83 14.58
N PRO A 471 15.15 -7.73 13.91
CA PRO A 471 15.34 -7.59 12.48
C PRO A 471 16.83 -7.46 12.15
N VAL A 472 17.24 -8.07 11.04
CA VAL A 472 18.60 -8.00 10.47
C VAL A 472 18.53 -7.56 9.02
N GLU A 473 17.85 -8.33 8.16
CA GLU A 473 17.75 -8.13 6.71
C GLU A 473 16.65 -7.14 6.30
N HIS A 474 15.76 -6.76 7.22
CA HIS A 474 14.53 -6.01 6.93
C HIS A 474 14.81 -4.62 6.34
N LEU A 475 15.81 -3.89 6.89
CA LEU A 475 16.21 -2.58 6.36
C LEU A 475 16.65 -2.68 4.90
N ALA A 476 17.60 -3.56 4.61
CA ALA A 476 18.12 -3.77 3.26
C ALA A 476 17.01 -4.18 2.28
N SER A 477 16.18 -5.16 2.70
CA SER A 477 15.12 -5.70 1.85
C SER A 477 13.97 -4.72 1.57
N LEU A 478 13.64 -3.83 2.50
CA LEU A 478 12.61 -2.80 2.31
C LEU A 478 13.16 -1.58 1.57
N ARG A 479 14.42 -1.20 1.77
CA ARG A 479 15.10 -0.17 0.97
C ARG A 479 15.18 -0.53 -0.51
N ALA A 480 15.19 -1.84 -0.84
CA ALA A 480 15.14 -2.32 -2.22
C ALA A 480 13.76 -2.19 -2.89
N MET A 481 12.70 -1.81 -2.15
CA MET A 481 11.34 -1.70 -2.68
C MET A 481 11.13 -0.32 -3.33
N PRO A 482 10.95 -0.22 -4.66
CA PRO A 482 10.73 1.05 -5.32
C PRO A 482 9.46 1.74 -4.81
N GLY A 483 9.54 3.04 -4.54
CA GLY A 483 8.38 3.84 -4.14
C GLY A 483 7.99 3.75 -2.66
N LEU A 484 8.66 2.92 -1.86
CA LEU A 484 8.55 2.93 -0.40
C LEU A 484 9.62 3.87 0.19
N ARG A 485 9.17 4.87 0.95
CA ARG A 485 10.07 5.70 1.76
C ARG A 485 10.33 5.03 3.10
N LEU A 486 11.61 4.85 3.45
CA LEU A 486 12.00 4.27 4.72
C LEU A 486 12.85 5.27 5.51
N ILE A 487 12.41 5.61 6.73
CA ILE A 487 13.10 6.58 7.60
C ILE A 487 13.41 5.92 8.94
N ARG A 488 14.70 5.86 9.30
CA ARG A 488 15.18 5.34 10.58
C ARG A 488 15.85 6.46 11.36
N PRO A 489 15.09 7.24 12.16
CA PRO A 489 15.60 8.42 12.86
C PRO A 489 16.56 8.06 14.00
N ALA A 490 17.59 8.90 14.19
CA ALA A 490 18.60 8.72 15.23
C ALA A 490 18.04 8.97 16.63
N ASP A 491 17.15 9.94 16.79
CA ASP A 491 16.63 10.41 18.07
C ASP A 491 15.21 10.97 17.98
N ALA A 492 14.77 11.60 19.07
CA ALA A 492 13.44 12.18 19.18
C ALA A 492 13.20 13.36 18.21
N ASN A 493 14.20 14.22 17.99
CA ASN A 493 14.08 15.37 17.09
C ASN A 493 14.04 14.95 15.62
N GLU A 494 14.91 14.01 15.21
CA GLU A 494 14.80 13.41 13.87
C GLU A 494 13.47 12.67 13.69
N THR A 495 12.91 12.06 14.75
CA THR A 495 11.59 11.42 14.70
C THR A 495 10.49 12.44 14.39
N ALA A 496 10.53 13.63 15.01
CA ALA A 496 9.58 14.71 14.68
C ALA A 496 9.73 15.17 13.22
N ALA A 497 10.97 15.33 12.74
CA ALA A 497 11.23 15.65 11.35
C ALA A 497 10.76 14.54 10.39
N ALA A 498 10.93 13.27 10.75
CA ALA A 498 10.44 12.12 9.99
C ALA A 498 8.90 12.09 9.88
N TRP A 499 8.18 12.45 10.95
CA TRP A 499 6.73 12.64 10.91
C TRP A 499 6.32 13.75 9.94
N ARG A 500 7.04 14.89 9.94
CA ARG A 500 6.80 15.97 8.97
C ARG A 500 6.95 15.48 7.53
N VAL A 501 8.02 14.72 7.25
CA VAL A 501 8.24 14.12 5.93
C VAL A 501 7.14 13.13 5.57
N ALA A 502 6.75 12.24 6.49
CA ALA A 502 5.72 11.23 6.23
C ALA A 502 4.34 11.87 5.92
N ILE A 503 3.97 12.92 6.64
CA ILE A 503 2.72 13.65 6.41
C ILE A 503 2.77 14.43 5.09
N ALA A 504 3.90 15.00 4.71
CA ALA A 504 4.07 15.73 3.46
C ALA A 504 4.23 14.82 2.23
N SER A 505 4.51 13.52 2.43
CA SER A 505 4.71 12.55 1.34
C SER A 505 3.40 12.23 0.60
N ASP A 506 3.50 11.97 -0.70
CA ASP A 506 2.39 11.48 -1.52
C ASP A 506 2.33 9.93 -1.58
N GLY A 507 3.38 9.24 -1.13
CA GLY A 507 3.49 7.77 -1.11
C GLY A 507 3.62 7.18 0.30
N PRO A 508 3.75 5.85 0.40
CA PRO A 508 3.86 5.17 1.68
C PRO A 508 5.22 5.46 2.35
N THR A 509 5.17 5.70 3.66
CA THR A 509 6.36 5.95 4.47
C THR A 509 6.42 5.01 5.66
N GLY A 510 7.53 4.29 5.83
CA GLY A 510 7.84 3.46 7.00
C GLY A 510 8.76 4.20 7.96
N LEU A 511 8.32 4.37 9.21
CA LEU A 511 9.11 4.91 10.31
C LEU A 511 9.66 3.74 11.13
N VAL A 512 10.98 3.54 11.12
CA VAL A 512 11.66 2.43 11.80
C VAL A 512 12.26 2.92 13.11
N LEU A 513 11.71 2.47 14.24
CA LEU A 513 11.83 3.13 15.52
C LEU A 513 12.40 2.21 16.62
N THR A 514 13.24 2.76 17.48
CA THR A 514 13.84 2.02 18.60
C THR A 514 12.83 1.64 19.69
N ARG A 515 13.02 0.46 20.29
CA ARG A 515 12.37 0.08 21.56
C ARG A 515 13.05 0.75 22.75
N GLN A 516 14.38 0.73 22.76
CA GLN A 516 15.23 1.30 23.81
C GLN A 516 15.27 2.82 23.71
N SER A 517 15.51 3.49 24.83
CA SER A 517 15.81 4.92 24.84
C SER A 517 17.19 5.19 24.23
N VAL A 518 17.27 6.26 23.49
CA VAL A 518 18.49 6.80 22.87
C VAL A 518 18.69 8.24 23.32
N PRO A 519 19.91 8.75 23.37
CA PRO A 519 20.16 10.16 23.70
C PRO A 519 19.59 11.06 22.59
N VAL A 520 19.04 12.19 22.97
CA VAL A 520 18.75 13.29 22.03
C VAL A 520 20.07 14.00 21.75
N LEU A 521 20.46 14.03 20.48
CA LEU A 521 21.78 14.48 20.05
C LEU A 521 21.79 16.01 19.81
N GLU A 522 22.94 16.61 20.04
CA GLU A 522 23.15 18.01 19.66
C GLU A 522 23.10 18.17 18.14
N GLY A 523 22.47 19.22 17.65
CA GLY A 523 22.35 19.49 16.21
C GLY A 523 21.16 18.82 15.49
N THR A 524 20.44 17.89 16.12
CA THR A 524 19.28 17.22 15.49
C THR A 524 18.00 18.05 15.53
N ALA A 525 17.93 19.05 16.40
CA ALA A 525 16.78 19.96 16.46
C ALA A 525 16.69 20.83 15.20
N GLY A 526 15.72 20.52 14.32
CA GLY A 526 15.58 21.19 13.02
C GLY A 526 16.45 20.59 11.91
N ALA A 527 16.98 19.39 12.11
CA ALA A 527 17.76 18.66 11.11
C ALA A 527 16.97 18.45 9.80
N PRO A 528 17.65 18.52 8.65
CA PRO A 528 17.03 18.42 7.33
C PRO A 528 16.80 16.95 6.94
N VAL A 529 16.01 16.20 7.72
CA VAL A 529 15.69 14.78 7.46
C VAL A 529 15.06 14.56 6.08
N GLU A 530 14.38 15.57 5.54
CA GLU A 530 13.83 15.56 4.18
C GLU A 530 14.90 15.46 3.09
N ARG A 531 16.19 15.70 3.41
CA ARG A 531 17.31 15.47 2.51
C ARG A 531 17.90 14.06 2.57
N GLY A 532 17.46 13.25 3.54
CA GLY A 532 17.85 11.85 3.68
C GLY A 532 19.17 11.57 4.36
N ALA A 533 20.15 12.46 4.25
CA ALA A 533 21.40 12.47 5.00
C ALA A 533 21.90 13.90 5.17
N TYR A 534 22.65 14.15 6.25
CA TYR A 534 23.24 15.45 6.53
C TYR A 534 24.44 15.31 7.48
N THR A 535 25.38 16.24 7.42
CA THR A 535 26.51 16.31 8.36
C THR A 535 25.99 16.79 9.73
N LEU A 536 26.13 15.93 10.75
CA LEU A 536 25.75 16.23 12.14
C LEU A 536 26.92 16.85 12.93
N LEU A 537 28.13 16.33 12.70
CA LEU A 537 29.37 16.83 13.29
C LEU A 537 30.42 16.95 12.19
N ASP A 538 31.01 18.12 12.09
CA ASP A 538 32.24 18.35 11.31
C ASP A 538 33.38 18.57 12.32
N GLY A 539 34.38 17.71 12.29
CA GLY A 539 35.52 17.79 13.21
C GLY A 539 36.33 19.07 13.06
N ASP A 540 37.24 19.35 13.99
CA ASP A 540 38.15 20.47 13.92
C ASP A 540 39.14 20.31 12.75
N GLY A 541 38.92 21.01 11.66
CA GLY A 541 39.75 20.98 10.43
C GLY A 541 39.17 20.08 9.30
N ALA A 542 40.02 19.70 8.35
CA ALA A 542 39.63 18.77 7.30
C ALA A 542 39.46 17.37 7.90
N PRO A 543 38.35 16.66 7.65
CA PRO A 543 38.16 15.33 8.18
C PRO A 543 39.07 14.31 7.45
N ASP A 544 39.56 13.34 8.24
CA ASP A 544 40.33 12.19 7.75
C ASP A 544 39.43 10.99 7.36
N VAL A 545 38.20 10.96 7.91
CA VAL A 545 37.22 9.89 7.71
C VAL A 545 35.80 10.38 7.90
N VAL A 546 34.85 9.78 7.20
CA VAL A 546 33.40 10.01 7.39
C VAL A 546 32.78 8.79 8.07
N LEU A 547 32.15 8.98 9.22
CA LEU A 547 31.36 7.97 9.92
C LEU A 547 29.89 8.22 9.60
N VAL A 548 29.21 7.24 8.98
CA VAL A 548 27.81 7.36 8.54
C VAL A 548 26.94 6.49 9.45
N GLY A 549 26.13 7.10 10.30
CA GLY A 549 25.19 6.37 11.17
C GLY A 549 23.75 6.46 10.69
N ALA A 550 22.94 5.44 10.99
CA ALA A 550 21.50 5.47 10.86
C ALA A 550 20.83 4.96 12.15
N GLY A 551 19.73 5.60 12.55
CA GLY A 551 19.06 5.22 13.82
C GLY A 551 19.94 5.40 15.04
N SER A 552 19.82 4.49 16.02
CA SER A 552 20.56 4.57 17.29
C SER A 552 22.08 4.56 17.14
N GLU A 553 22.62 4.12 16.00
CA GLU A 553 24.07 4.02 15.78
C GLU A 553 24.72 5.37 15.45
N VAL A 554 23.94 6.43 15.18
CA VAL A 554 24.49 7.80 15.05
C VAL A 554 25.19 8.25 16.33
N ALA A 555 24.60 7.92 17.50
CA ALA A 555 25.24 8.19 18.79
C ALA A 555 26.58 7.44 18.94
N VAL A 556 26.67 6.19 18.49
CA VAL A 556 27.91 5.41 18.48
C VAL A 556 28.97 6.03 17.57
N CYS A 557 28.56 6.60 16.43
CA CYS A 557 29.47 7.33 15.53
C CYS A 557 30.04 8.58 16.20
N LEU A 558 29.23 9.35 16.94
CA LEU A 558 29.69 10.53 17.70
C LEU A 558 30.70 10.14 18.78
N ASP A 559 30.40 9.10 19.56
CA ASP A 559 31.32 8.60 20.58
C ASP A 559 32.64 8.09 19.96
N ALA A 560 32.57 7.40 18.82
CA ALA A 560 33.75 6.95 18.08
C ALA A 560 34.59 8.11 17.53
N ALA A 561 33.94 9.17 17.01
CA ALA A 561 34.63 10.39 16.56
C ALA A 561 35.41 11.06 17.72
N GLY A 562 34.82 11.12 18.93
CA GLY A 562 35.51 11.59 20.13
C GLY A 562 36.74 10.73 20.47
N LEU A 563 36.62 9.38 20.41
CA LEU A 563 37.76 8.48 20.65
C LEU A 563 38.86 8.63 19.60
N LEU A 564 38.50 8.82 18.33
CA LEU A 564 39.46 9.06 17.23
C LEU A 564 40.24 10.36 17.44
N ALA A 565 39.58 11.43 17.81
CA ALA A 565 40.22 12.72 18.13
C ALA A 565 41.14 12.61 19.35
N ASP A 566 40.62 12.11 20.48
CA ASP A 566 41.34 12.10 21.77
C ASP A 566 42.53 11.17 21.79
N ARG A 567 42.45 9.98 21.17
CA ARG A 567 43.47 8.94 21.27
C ARG A 567 44.38 8.84 20.05
N HIS A 568 43.93 9.33 18.89
CA HIS A 568 44.60 9.07 17.63
C HIS A 568 44.89 10.33 16.80
N ALA A 569 44.38 11.50 17.24
CA ALA A 569 44.47 12.77 16.49
C ALA A 569 43.89 12.65 15.05
N ILE A 570 42.83 11.83 14.90
CA ILE A 570 42.08 11.65 13.64
C ILE A 570 40.82 12.48 13.72
N ALA A 571 40.62 13.37 12.76
CA ALA A 571 39.41 14.17 12.62
C ALA A 571 38.33 13.37 11.88
N ALA A 572 37.19 13.13 12.52
CA ALA A 572 36.08 12.41 11.90
C ALA A 572 34.88 13.34 11.67
N ARG A 573 34.32 13.30 10.47
CA ARG A 573 32.99 13.83 10.18
C ARG A 573 31.96 12.78 10.58
N VAL A 574 30.83 13.18 11.21
CA VAL A 574 29.70 12.29 11.47
C VAL A 574 28.51 12.74 10.64
N VAL A 575 27.96 11.80 9.87
CA VAL A 575 26.78 11.96 9.03
C VAL A 575 25.64 11.12 9.61
N SER A 576 24.49 11.75 9.84
CA SER A 576 23.24 11.02 10.04
C SER A 576 22.58 10.76 8.70
N MET A 577 22.26 9.48 8.40
CA MET A 577 21.61 9.03 7.17
C MET A 577 20.30 8.28 7.48
N PRO A 578 19.23 8.99 7.88
CA PRO A 578 17.96 8.37 8.22
C PRO A 578 17.23 7.77 7.01
N SER A 579 17.49 8.19 5.77
CA SER A 579 16.74 7.72 4.59
C SER A 579 17.57 7.72 3.30
N TRP A 580 17.76 6.55 2.72
CA TRP A 580 18.54 6.39 1.47
C TRP A 580 17.83 6.95 0.24
N ASP A 581 16.52 6.75 0.13
CA ASP A 581 15.73 7.21 -1.01
C ASP A 581 15.67 8.73 -1.10
N LEU A 582 15.53 9.40 0.06
CA LEU A 582 15.58 10.86 0.13
C LEU A 582 16.96 11.41 -0.21
N PHE A 583 18.03 10.75 0.23
CA PHE A 583 19.40 11.16 -0.09
C PHE A 583 19.73 10.93 -1.56
N ALA A 584 19.31 9.77 -2.13
CA ALA A 584 19.47 9.47 -3.55
C ALA A 584 18.74 10.46 -4.48
N ALA A 585 17.70 11.11 -3.98
CA ALA A 585 16.95 12.13 -4.73
C ALA A 585 17.63 13.52 -4.69
N GLN A 586 18.70 13.70 -3.91
CA GLN A 586 19.42 14.98 -3.85
C GLN A 586 20.35 15.12 -5.07
N PRO A 587 20.67 16.37 -5.47
CA PRO A 587 21.69 16.61 -6.48
C PRO A 587 23.06 16.04 -6.06
N ASP A 588 23.85 15.56 -7.03
CA ASP A 588 25.20 15.01 -6.79
C ASP A 588 26.07 15.96 -5.96
N SER A 589 26.00 17.26 -6.28
CA SER A 589 26.75 18.28 -5.52
C SER A 589 26.40 18.36 -4.02
N TYR A 590 25.17 17.97 -3.64
CA TYR A 590 24.81 17.85 -2.22
C TYR A 590 25.31 16.54 -1.63
N GLN A 591 25.21 15.46 -2.40
CA GLN A 591 25.72 14.16 -1.98
C GLN A 591 27.24 14.25 -1.74
N ASP A 592 28.00 14.87 -2.64
CA ASP A 592 29.45 15.07 -2.51
C ASP A 592 29.84 15.97 -1.32
N ILE A 593 29.02 16.95 -0.96
CA ILE A 593 29.24 17.76 0.25
C ILE A 593 29.09 16.93 1.52
N VAL A 594 28.08 16.06 1.57
CA VAL A 594 27.77 15.22 2.75
C VAL A 594 28.73 14.04 2.84
N LEU A 595 28.98 13.37 1.71
CA LEU A 595 29.89 12.23 1.56
C LEU A 595 30.95 12.55 0.49
N PRO A 596 32.02 13.28 0.85
CA PRO A 596 33.07 13.63 -0.09
C PRO A 596 33.73 12.36 -0.66
N PRO A 597 33.83 12.23 -2.00
CA PRO A 597 34.29 11.01 -2.64
C PRO A 597 35.79 10.70 -2.40
N GLU A 598 36.55 11.69 -1.95
CA GLU A 598 37.98 11.55 -1.63
C GLU A 598 38.26 11.06 -0.21
N LEU A 599 37.24 10.98 0.66
CA LEU A 599 37.41 10.59 2.05
C LEU A 599 36.98 9.13 2.30
N PRO A 600 37.76 8.39 3.10
CA PRO A 600 37.32 7.10 3.61
C PRO A 600 35.96 7.19 4.30
N THR A 601 35.03 6.30 3.98
CA THR A 601 33.66 6.31 4.50
C THR A 601 33.32 5.00 5.17
N LEU A 602 32.83 5.04 6.42
CA LEU A 602 32.44 3.87 7.22
C LEU A 602 31.00 3.99 7.70
N ALA A 603 30.10 3.10 7.23
CA ALA A 603 28.75 3.02 7.76
C ALA A 603 28.69 2.24 9.07
N VAL A 604 27.75 2.60 9.93
CA VAL A 604 27.45 1.91 11.20
C VAL A 604 25.94 1.75 11.33
N GLU A 605 25.45 0.53 11.14
CA GLU A 605 24.02 0.21 11.23
C GLU A 605 23.79 -1.20 11.73
N ALA A 606 22.99 -1.36 12.81
CA ALA A 606 22.63 -2.66 13.39
C ALA A 606 21.59 -3.41 12.52
N GLY A 607 22.01 -3.74 11.31
CA GLY A 607 21.28 -4.45 10.28
C GLY A 607 22.24 -5.08 9.27
N SER A 608 21.72 -5.72 8.22
CA SER A 608 22.53 -6.26 7.14
C SER A 608 23.31 -5.17 6.42
N GLY A 609 24.58 -5.45 6.11
CA GLY A 609 25.44 -4.55 5.32
C GLY A 609 25.06 -4.46 3.85
N PHE A 610 24.15 -5.32 3.37
CA PHE A 610 23.75 -5.38 1.96
C PHE A 610 23.21 -4.05 1.45
N GLY A 611 23.86 -3.49 0.43
CA GLY A 611 23.52 -2.25 -0.23
C GLY A 611 24.24 -1.01 0.30
N TRP A 612 24.96 -1.09 1.42
CA TRP A 612 25.75 0.02 1.93
C TRP A 612 26.91 0.40 1.00
N GLU A 613 27.44 -0.53 0.21
CA GLU A 613 28.47 -0.30 -0.81
C GLU A 613 28.09 0.74 -1.87
N ARG A 614 26.83 1.11 -1.94
CA ARG A 614 26.38 2.23 -2.76
C ARG A 614 26.86 3.60 -2.24
N TRP A 615 27.07 3.70 -0.94
CA TRP A 615 27.28 4.97 -0.23
C TRP A 615 28.62 5.07 0.47
N VAL A 616 29.22 3.94 0.84
CA VAL A 616 30.40 3.88 1.71
C VAL A 616 31.36 2.79 1.28
N ASP A 617 32.64 2.92 1.67
CA ASP A 617 33.68 1.96 1.39
C ASP A 617 33.54 0.71 2.23
N HIS A 618 33.23 0.85 3.53
CA HIS A 618 33.04 -0.26 4.46
C HIS A 618 31.88 -0.02 5.43
N SER A 619 31.41 -1.12 6.08
CA SER A 619 30.36 -1.04 7.10
C SER A 619 30.67 -1.86 8.34
N VAL A 620 30.23 -1.37 9.50
CA VAL A 620 29.98 -2.14 10.71
C VAL A 620 28.51 -2.53 10.70
N SER A 621 28.24 -3.80 10.39
CA SER A 621 26.90 -4.33 10.08
C SER A 621 26.77 -5.77 10.61
N LEU A 622 25.60 -6.39 10.39
CA LEU A 622 25.30 -7.76 10.80
C LEU A 622 25.31 -8.72 9.59
N ASP A 623 26.05 -9.81 9.71
CA ASP A 623 26.06 -10.95 8.79
C ASP A 623 25.43 -12.21 9.40
N ARG A 624 24.81 -12.08 10.58
CA ARG A 624 24.22 -13.15 11.39
C ARG A 624 23.00 -12.67 12.17
N PHE A 625 22.16 -13.60 12.59
CA PHE A 625 21.10 -13.31 13.54
C PHE A 625 21.65 -12.89 14.90
N GLY A 626 20.88 -12.09 15.63
CA GLY A 626 21.19 -11.63 16.97
C GLY A 626 21.14 -12.73 18.04
N ALA A 627 20.99 -12.31 19.29
CA ALA A 627 20.87 -13.21 20.44
C ALA A 627 20.02 -12.56 21.55
N SER A 628 19.39 -13.39 22.39
CA SER A 628 18.69 -12.92 23.58
C SER A 628 19.70 -12.43 24.63
N ALA A 629 19.71 -11.13 24.87
CA ALA A 629 20.54 -10.46 25.88
C ALA A 629 19.94 -9.08 26.20
N PRO A 630 20.35 -8.36 27.23
CA PRO A 630 20.08 -6.95 27.38
C PRO A 630 20.50 -6.18 26.11
N GLY A 631 19.68 -5.24 25.63
CA GLY A 631 19.89 -4.61 24.32
C GLY A 631 21.27 -3.96 24.15
N GLY A 632 21.76 -3.22 25.16
CA GLY A 632 23.10 -2.64 25.12
C GLY A 632 24.22 -3.70 25.09
N GLU A 633 24.05 -4.82 25.80
CA GLU A 633 24.99 -5.95 25.72
C GLU A 633 24.98 -6.61 24.33
N ALA A 634 23.79 -6.80 23.76
CA ALA A 634 23.66 -7.35 22.41
C ALA A 634 24.36 -6.47 21.38
N LEU A 635 24.10 -5.16 21.38
CA LEU A 635 24.78 -4.20 20.50
C LEU A 635 26.30 -4.24 20.68
N ALA A 636 26.79 -4.14 21.93
CA ALA A 636 28.23 -4.14 22.20
C ALA A 636 28.93 -5.43 21.74
N ARG A 637 28.34 -6.61 22.01
CA ARG A 637 28.91 -7.90 21.61
C ARG A 637 28.90 -8.13 20.09
N LEU A 638 27.96 -7.49 19.40
CA LEU A 638 27.84 -7.54 17.94
C LEU A 638 28.65 -6.43 17.23
N GLY A 639 29.43 -5.66 18.00
CA GLY A 639 30.38 -4.70 17.45
C GLY A 639 29.85 -3.26 17.34
N PHE A 640 28.63 -2.97 17.77
CA PHE A 640 28.06 -1.62 17.75
C PHE A 640 28.44 -0.88 19.05
N ASN A 641 29.72 -0.53 19.16
CA ASN A 641 30.29 0.28 20.23
C ASN A 641 31.40 1.18 19.69
N ALA A 642 31.65 2.27 20.40
CA ALA A 642 32.57 3.32 19.97
C ALA A 642 34.01 2.82 19.72
N GLU A 643 34.52 1.91 20.57
CA GLU A 643 35.86 1.35 20.46
C GLU A 643 36.03 0.55 19.15
N ASN A 644 35.09 -0.33 18.81
CA ASN A 644 35.15 -1.10 17.60
C ASN A 644 35.01 -0.22 16.35
N VAL A 645 34.10 0.76 16.38
CA VAL A 645 33.90 1.68 15.26
C VAL A 645 35.17 2.52 15.03
N ALA A 646 35.77 3.07 16.08
CA ALA A 646 37.02 3.82 15.98
C ALA A 646 38.17 2.97 15.42
N GLU A 647 38.30 1.71 15.87
CA GLU A 647 39.33 0.80 15.36
C GLU A 647 39.11 0.44 13.89
N ARG A 648 37.84 0.19 13.46
CA ARG A 648 37.50 -0.09 12.06
C ARG A 648 37.77 1.12 11.17
N ALA A 649 37.46 2.34 11.65
CA ALA A 649 37.79 3.58 10.93
C ALA A 649 39.31 3.74 10.72
N ARG A 650 40.11 3.48 11.76
CA ARG A 650 41.58 3.51 11.67
C ARG A 650 42.15 2.51 10.66
N GLN A 651 41.62 1.27 10.67
CA GLN A 651 41.99 0.24 9.69
C GLN A 651 41.66 0.71 8.27
N LEU A 652 40.45 1.25 8.05
CA LEU A 652 40.02 1.74 6.74
C LEU A 652 40.95 2.86 6.21
N ILE A 653 41.33 3.84 7.06
CA ILE A 653 42.27 4.89 6.70
C ILE A 653 43.63 4.30 6.28
N ALA A 654 44.12 3.31 7.05
CA ALA A 654 45.40 2.68 6.78
C ALA A 654 45.40 1.85 5.46
N ASP A 655 44.29 1.13 5.21
CA ASP A 655 44.14 0.31 4.01
C ASP A 655 44.08 1.17 2.74
N LEU A 656 43.30 2.25 2.74
CA LEU A 656 43.20 3.16 1.59
C LEU A 656 44.42 4.09 1.44
N GLY A 657 45.10 4.46 2.54
CA GLY A 657 46.33 5.23 2.52
C GLY A 657 47.55 4.44 2.03
N GLY A 658 47.56 3.12 2.25
CA GLY A 658 48.64 2.21 1.82
C GLY A 658 48.64 1.92 0.31
N ASP A 659 47.49 1.94 -0.33
CA ASP A 659 47.37 1.75 -1.79
C ASP A 659 47.83 3.01 -2.56
N ALA A 660 47.73 4.20 -1.99
CA ALA A 660 48.22 5.43 -2.62
C ALA A 660 49.74 5.48 -2.71
N ASP A 661 50.47 4.83 -1.79
CA ASP A 661 51.94 4.73 -1.83
C ASP A 661 52.43 3.59 -2.74
N ALA A 662 51.60 2.61 -3.08
CA ALA A 662 51.97 1.47 -3.95
C ALA A 662 51.91 1.84 -5.44
N ASP A 663 51.05 2.74 -5.87
CA ASP A 663 50.94 3.24 -7.26
C ASP A 663 52.00 4.32 -7.61
N GLY A 664 52.75 4.80 -6.61
CA GLY A 664 53.77 5.86 -6.75
C GLY A 664 55.19 5.36 -7.10
N VAL A 665 55.46 4.07 -7.17
CA VAL A 665 56.81 3.52 -7.43
C VAL A 665 56.81 2.60 -8.65
N ASP A 666 56.71 3.17 -9.84
CA ASP A 666 57.38 2.65 -11.04
C ASP A 666 57.36 3.69 -12.20
N SER A 667 58.19 4.71 -12.07
CA SER A 667 58.64 5.47 -13.24
C SER A 667 60.04 6.09 -12.96
N ASP A 668 61.03 5.25 -12.81
CA ASP A 668 62.40 5.62 -13.24
C ASP A 668 63.32 4.40 -13.25
N SER A 669 63.48 3.76 -14.38
CA SER A 669 64.72 3.07 -14.77
C SER A 669 64.80 3.16 -16.28
N GLY A 670 65.31 4.34 -16.69
CA GLY A 670 65.72 4.59 -18.04
C GLY A 670 67.07 3.96 -18.33
N ALA A 671 67.31 3.94 -19.57
CA ALA A 671 68.54 4.03 -20.30
C ALA A 671 69.75 3.17 -19.84
N ASP A 672 69.99 2.09 -20.58
CA ASP A 672 71.20 1.99 -21.46
C ASP A 672 70.97 0.92 -22.53
#